data_6c4b5d8d455885cfface0366853dd6cc
#
_entry.id   6c4b5d8d455885cfface0366853dd6cc
#
_cell.length_a   1.000
_cell.length_b   1.000
_cell.length_c   1.000
_cell.angle_alpha   90.00
_cell.angle_beta   90.00
_cell.angle_gamma   90.00
#
_symmetry.space_group_name_H-M   'P 1'
#
loop_
_entity.id
_entity.type
_entity.pdbx_description
1 polymer ?
#
loop_
_entity_poly.entity_id
_entity_poly.type
_entity_poly.pdbx_seq_one_letter_code
_entity_poly.pdbx_strand_id
1 'polypeptide(L)'
;INMTFDKFTIKAQEAVQEAVNIAQRNGQQTIEPVHLLSGILEKATDVTNYIFQKLGMNGQQIAMLLRQEMQHLPRVQGGGQPYLSNETNQILMNAEDTAKKMGDEFVSVEPILLAIVQGNSTAARILKDAGANAKDMLAAIQALRQGQNVKSQSADDNYQSLEKYAKNLVEQARSGKLDPVIGRDEEIRRVLQILSRRTKNNPILIGEPGTGKTAIVEGLAERIVRGDVPENLKNKQLYSLDMGALVAGAKYKGEFEERLKSVIKEVTNANGQIILFIDEIHTLVGAGGGEGAMDAANILKPALARGELRAIGATTLNEYQKYFEKDKALERRFQTVMVNEPDEIDAISILRGIKERYENHHKVRIQDDACIAAVKLSERYISDRFLPDKAIDLMDEAAAKLRMERDSVPEELDEITRHLKQLEIEREAIKRENDQPKIQQLDKEIAELKDQEHDFRAKWEGEKALVNKIQQDKQEIENLKFEAERMEREGNYERVAEIRYSKLKALEDDIKKIQEQLKSTQGGAAMVREEVTADDIAEVVSRWTGIPVSRMMQSEREKLLHLEEELHKRVIGQDEAITAVSDAVRRSRAGLQDPKRPIASFIFLGTTGVGKTELAKALAEYLFNDESMMTRIDMSEYQEKFSVTRLIGAPPGYVGYDEGGQLTEAVRRKPYSVVLFDEIEKAHPDVFNTLLQVLDDGRLTDNKGRVVNFKNTIIIMTSNASREMLRKTFRPEFLNRIDDIITFKPLTQEQIAEVVELQMKRVKKMLEPQGFELRWTPAAIQYLAKVGYDPEFGARPVKRAIQDYVLNDLSKKILAEEVSREKPITIDHTDADGLVFKNQ
;
A
#
# COMPACT_ATOMS: atom_id res chain seq x y z
N ILE A 1 33.34 -47.89 -18.20
CA ILE A 1 32.34 -47.99 -17.13
C ILE A 1 31.77 -46.60 -16.98
N ASN A 2 30.59 -46.40 -17.51
CA ASN A 2 29.88 -45.12 -17.26
C ASN A 2 29.53 -45.07 -15.78
N MET A 3 30.14 -44.16 -15.06
CA MET A 3 29.82 -43.89 -13.66
C MET A 3 28.37 -43.35 -13.61
N THR A 4 27.47 -44.01 -12.90
CA THR A 4 26.12 -43.53 -12.72
C THR A 4 26.15 -42.61 -11.51
N PHE A 5 25.73 -41.35 -11.71
CA PHE A 5 25.68 -40.35 -10.62
C PHE A 5 24.43 -40.40 -9.74
N ASP A 6 23.66 -41.50 -9.85
CA ASP A 6 22.41 -41.67 -9.10
C ASP A 6 22.61 -41.70 -7.57
N LYS A 7 23.81 -42.03 -7.11
CA LYS A 7 24.20 -42.05 -5.71
C LYS A 7 24.81 -40.74 -5.22
N PHE A 8 24.88 -39.71 -6.06
CA PHE A 8 25.39 -38.41 -5.69
C PHE A 8 24.23 -37.47 -5.32
N THR A 9 24.47 -36.55 -4.40
CA THR A 9 23.52 -35.48 -4.09
C THR A 9 23.34 -34.58 -5.30
N ILE A 10 22.24 -33.86 -5.36
CA ILE A 10 21.93 -32.94 -6.47
C ILE A 10 23.07 -31.92 -6.62
N LYS A 11 23.54 -31.37 -5.53
CA LYS A 11 24.64 -30.38 -5.50
C LYS A 11 25.98 -30.97 -6.02
N ALA A 12 26.27 -32.20 -5.64
CA ALA A 12 27.43 -32.91 -6.15
C ALA A 12 27.32 -33.20 -7.66
N GLN A 13 26.15 -33.60 -8.14
CA GLN A 13 25.88 -33.76 -9.56
C GLN A 13 26.02 -32.44 -10.33
N GLU A 14 25.49 -31.34 -9.81
CA GLU A 14 25.63 -30.02 -10.39
C GLU A 14 27.10 -29.55 -10.45
N ALA A 15 27.87 -29.85 -9.40
CA ALA A 15 29.30 -29.51 -9.40
C ALA A 15 30.08 -30.30 -10.46
N VAL A 16 29.77 -31.58 -10.64
CA VAL A 16 30.39 -32.39 -11.71
C VAL A 16 29.96 -31.91 -13.09
N GLN A 17 28.66 -31.58 -13.26
CA GLN A 17 28.16 -31.04 -14.53
C GLN A 17 28.83 -29.68 -14.84
N GLU A 18 29.03 -28.83 -13.85
CA GLU A 18 29.73 -27.57 -14.05
C GLU A 18 31.21 -27.77 -14.39
N ALA A 19 31.84 -28.78 -13.83
CA ALA A 19 33.19 -29.17 -14.24
C ALA A 19 33.22 -29.56 -15.74
N VAL A 20 32.22 -30.28 -16.24
CA VAL A 20 32.05 -30.58 -17.69
C VAL A 20 31.89 -29.30 -18.49
N ASN A 21 31.03 -28.40 -18.04
CA ASN A 21 30.78 -27.12 -18.70
C ASN A 21 32.05 -26.24 -18.78
N ILE A 22 32.83 -26.21 -17.69
CA ILE A 22 34.10 -25.46 -17.63
C ILE A 22 35.12 -26.04 -18.60
N ALA A 23 35.29 -27.36 -18.65
CA ALA A 23 36.20 -28.02 -19.60
C ALA A 23 35.76 -27.73 -21.04
N GLN A 24 34.46 -27.78 -21.32
CA GLN A 24 33.90 -27.49 -22.65
C GLN A 24 34.11 -26.03 -23.07
N ARG A 25 33.87 -25.08 -22.18
CA ARG A 25 34.09 -23.64 -22.42
C ARG A 25 35.57 -23.33 -22.73
N ASN A 26 36.48 -24.06 -22.08
CA ASN A 26 37.91 -23.90 -22.28
C ASN A 26 38.47 -24.68 -23.49
N GLY A 27 37.62 -25.45 -24.21
CA GLY A 27 38.03 -26.28 -25.33
C GLY A 27 38.90 -27.48 -24.91
N GLN A 28 38.68 -28.00 -23.69
CA GLN A 28 39.45 -29.12 -23.13
C GLN A 28 38.61 -30.40 -23.21
N GLN A 29 39.23 -31.51 -23.63
CA GLN A 29 38.53 -32.78 -23.87
C GLN A 29 38.50 -33.66 -22.63
N THR A 30 39.43 -33.43 -21.67
CA THR A 30 39.52 -34.17 -20.41
C THR A 30 39.08 -33.28 -19.23
N ILE A 31 38.26 -33.83 -18.35
CA ILE A 31 37.84 -33.20 -17.12
C ILE A 31 38.82 -33.59 -16.04
N GLU A 32 39.74 -32.67 -15.75
CA GLU A 32 40.78 -32.84 -14.75
C GLU A 32 40.30 -32.46 -13.34
N PRO A 33 40.94 -32.85 -12.22
CA PRO A 33 40.61 -32.46 -10.89
C PRO A 33 40.48 -30.94 -10.67
N VAL A 34 41.19 -30.12 -11.40
CA VAL A 34 41.08 -28.65 -11.36
C VAL A 34 39.72 -28.17 -11.86
N HIS A 35 39.14 -28.83 -12.87
CA HIS A 35 37.76 -28.53 -13.31
C HIS A 35 36.76 -28.95 -12.27
N LEU A 36 36.92 -30.12 -11.63
CA LEU A 36 36.05 -30.61 -10.61
C LEU A 36 36.02 -29.67 -9.38
N LEU A 37 37.20 -29.26 -8.92
CA LEU A 37 37.29 -28.31 -7.80
C LEU A 37 36.69 -26.95 -8.16
N SER A 38 36.90 -26.46 -9.38
CA SER A 38 36.30 -25.21 -9.85
C SER A 38 34.77 -25.32 -9.92
N GLY A 39 34.23 -26.43 -10.40
CA GLY A 39 32.78 -26.71 -10.39
C GLY A 39 32.19 -26.74 -8.97
N ILE A 40 32.89 -27.29 -8.01
CA ILE A 40 32.54 -27.31 -6.59
C ILE A 40 32.49 -25.88 -6.02
N LEU A 41 33.52 -25.06 -6.34
CA LEU A 41 33.56 -23.66 -5.86
C LEU A 41 32.44 -22.82 -6.46
N GLU A 42 31.99 -23.10 -7.67
CA GLU A 42 30.90 -22.36 -8.31
C GLU A 42 29.49 -22.81 -7.84
N LYS A 43 29.28 -24.10 -7.58
CA LYS A 43 27.94 -24.66 -7.26
C LYS A 43 27.72 -24.95 -5.79
N ALA A 44 28.74 -25.12 -5.01
CA ALA A 44 28.66 -25.41 -3.57
C ALA A 44 29.34 -24.32 -2.73
N THR A 45 29.06 -23.07 -3.03
CA THR A 45 29.69 -21.90 -2.39
C THR A 45 29.46 -21.84 -0.88
N ASP A 46 28.31 -22.26 -0.40
CA ASP A 46 27.96 -22.31 1.01
C ASP A 46 28.84 -23.32 1.79
N VAL A 47 29.00 -24.52 1.24
CA VAL A 47 29.84 -25.58 1.84
C VAL A 47 31.32 -25.17 1.78
N THR A 48 31.79 -24.72 0.65
CA THR A 48 33.20 -24.34 0.46
C THR A 48 33.58 -23.11 1.28
N ASN A 49 32.74 -22.10 1.34
CA ASN A 49 32.98 -20.90 2.16
C ASN A 49 33.09 -21.25 3.64
N TYR A 50 32.21 -22.11 4.16
CA TYR A 50 32.27 -22.53 5.55
C TYR A 50 33.57 -23.28 5.87
N ILE A 51 33.91 -24.27 5.04
CA ILE A 51 35.11 -25.07 5.22
C ILE A 51 36.38 -24.20 5.13
N PHE A 52 36.45 -23.35 4.11
CA PHE A 52 37.59 -22.46 3.90
C PHE A 52 37.76 -21.41 5.00
N GLN A 53 36.67 -20.85 5.48
CA GLN A 53 36.69 -19.93 6.62
C GLN A 53 37.20 -20.62 7.90
N LYS A 54 36.74 -21.83 8.14
CA LYS A 54 37.20 -22.63 9.30
C LYS A 54 38.69 -22.97 9.22
N LEU A 55 39.20 -23.17 8.02
CA LEU A 55 40.62 -23.48 7.76
C LEU A 55 41.49 -22.21 7.53
N GLY A 56 40.90 -21.03 7.56
CA GLY A 56 41.63 -19.77 7.29
C GLY A 56 42.07 -19.61 5.85
N MET A 57 41.38 -20.25 4.89
CA MET A 57 41.76 -20.26 3.46
C MET A 57 41.00 -19.18 2.69
N ASN A 58 41.66 -18.63 1.63
CA ASN A 58 41.01 -17.63 0.78
C ASN A 58 40.47 -18.30 -0.50
N GLY A 59 39.14 -18.47 -0.58
CA GLY A 59 38.46 -19.08 -1.74
C GLY A 59 38.64 -18.34 -3.06
N GLN A 60 38.74 -17.02 -3.05
CA GLN A 60 38.98 -16.23 -4.27
C GLN A 60 40.37 -16.45 -4.84
N GLN A 61 41.36 -16.54 -3.98
CA GLN A 61 42.73 -16.83 -4.38
C GLN A 61 42.83 -18.23 -4.99
N ILE A 62 42.19 -19.22 -4.38
CA ILE A 62 42.12 -20.60 -4.89
C ILE A 62 41.44 -20.63 -6.25
N ALA A 63 40.32 -19.95 -6.44
CA ALA A 63 39.63 -19.86 -7.74
C ALA A 63 40.52 -19.24 -8.82
N MET A 64 41.27 -18.20 -8.47
CA MET A 64 42.20 -17.57 -9.40
C MET A 64 43.32 -18.50 -9.83
N LEU A 65 43.92 -19.24 -8.89
CA LEU A 65 44.98 -20.23 -9.19
C LEU A 65 44.41 -21.38 -10.05
N LEU A 66 43.24 -21.85 -9.80
CA LEU A 66 42.57 -22.87 -10.62
C LEU A 66 42.37 -22.40 -12.07
N ARG A 67 41.91 -21.15 -12.26
CA ARG A 67 41.76 -20.58 -13.59
C ARG A 67 43.08 -20.50 -14.34
N GLN A 68 44.15 -20.12 -13.66
CA GLN A 68 45.47 -20.07 -14.22
C GLN A 68 45.99 -21.45 -14.66
N GLU A 69 45.82 -22.47 -13.82
CA GLU A 69 46.22 -23.85 -14.15
C GLU A 69 45.38 -24.42 -15.31
N MET A 70 44.08 -24.15 -15.37
CA MET A 70 43.23 -24.57 -16.48
C MET A 70 43.67 -23.96 -17.85
N GLN A 71 44.26 -22.77 -17.85
CA GLN A 71 44.79 -22.16 -19.09
C GLN A 71 46.00 -22.90 -19.67
N HIS A 72 46.77 -23.61 -18.84
CA HIS A 72 47.93 -24.39 -19.24
C HIS A 72 47.56 -25.80 -19.74
N LEU A 73 46.33 -26.23 -19.62
CA LEU A 73 45.88 -27.52 -20.08
C LEU A 73 45.70 -27.54 -21.62
N PRO A 74 45.96 -28.69 -22.29
CA PRO A 74 45.80 -28.81 -23.73
C PRO A 74 44.41 -28.49 -24.23
N ARG A 75 44.33 -27.73 -25.32
CA ARG A 75 43.05 -27.39 -25.99
C ARG A 75 42.94 -28.16 -27.30
N VAL A 76 41.76 -28.70 -27.58
CA VAL A 76 41.49 -29.47 -28.78
C VAL A 76 40.38 -28.77 -29.59
N GLN A 77 40.68 -28.45 -30.85
CA GLN A 77 39.69 -27.92 -31.78
C GLN A 77 38.88 -29.08 -32.43
N GLY A 78 37.56 -29.07 -32.30
CA GLY A 78 36.71 -30.06 -32.96
C GLY A 78 36.57 -31.39 -32.22
N GLY A 79 36.84 -31.42 -30.91
CA GLY A 79 36.65 -32.62 -30.06
C GLY A 79 35.21 -32.98 -29.77
N GLY A 80 34.96 -34.27 -29.45
CA GLY A 80 33.69 -34.76 -28.94
C GLY A 80 33.37 -34.26 -27.52
N GLN A 81 32.39 -34.85 -26.87
CA GLN A 81 32.04 -34.51 -25.50
C GLN A 81 33.22 -34.76 -24.54
N PRO A 82 33.48 -33.85 -23.59
CA PRO A 82 34.50 -34.05 -22.57
C PRO A 82 34.26 -35.31 -21.77
N TYR A 83 35.33 -36.00 -21.37
CA TYR A 83 35.26 -37.20 -20.54
C TYR A 83 36.12 -37.04 -19.27
N LEU A 84 35.77 -37.76 -18.19
CA LEU A 84 36.53 -37.75 -16.94
C LEU A 84 37.93 -38.31 -17.14
N SER A 85 38.95 -37.60 -16.65
CA SER A 85 40.31 -38.14 -16.56
C SER A 85 40.34 -39.33 -15.57
N ASN A 86 41.34 -40.19 -15.71
CA ASN A 86 41.51 -41.31 -14.77
C ASN A 86 41.67 -40.82 -13.33
N GLU A 87 42.33 -39.68 -13.16
CA GLU A 87 42.57 -39.09 -11.86
C GLU A 87 41.26 -38.54 -11.25
N THR A 88 40.45 -37.86 -12.04
CA THR A 88 39.13 -37.39 -11.61
C THR A 88 38.19 -38.55 -11.28
N ASN A 89 38.17 -39.58 -12.08
CA ASN A 89 37.41 -40.81 -11.83
C ASN A 89 37.81 -41.45 -10.50
N GLN A 90 39.12 -41.55 -10.21
CA GLN A 90 39.63 -42.08 -8.98
C GLN A 90 39.22 -41.25 -7.75
N ILE A 91 39.22 -39.93 -7.88
CA ILE A 91 38.75 -39.01 -6.85
C ILE A 91 37.27 -39.27 -6.55
N LEU A 92 36.42 -39.42 -7.53
CA LEU A 92 34.99 -39.67 -7.35
C LEU A 92 34.76 -41.05 -6.73
N MET A 93 35.50 -42.06 -7.11
CA MET A 93 35.41 -43.38 -6.46
C MET A 93 35.89 -43.34 -4.99
N ASN A 94 36.98 -42.64 -4.69
CA ASN A 94 37.43 -42.43 -3.32
C ASN A 94 36.43 -41.66 -2.47
N ALA A 95 35.70 -40.71 -3.11
CA ALA A 95 34.62 -39.99 -2.46
C ALA A 95 33.46 -40.91 -2.08
N GLU A 96 33.10 -41.88 -2.94
CA GLU A 96 32.07 -42.87 -2.57
C GLU A 96 32.49 -43.72 -1.37
N ASP A 97 33.77 -44.18 -1.31
CA ASP A 97 34.26 -44.92 -0.20
C ASP A 97 34.33 -44.10 1.09
N THR A 98 34.67 -42.82 0.96
CA THR A 98 34.65 -41.87 2.09
C THR A 98 33.26 -41.65 2.62
N ALA A 99 32.29 -41.46 1.75
CA ALA A 99 30.86 -41.29 2.11
C ALA A 99 30.36 -42.54 2.87
N LYS A 100 30.66 -43.74 2.38
CA LYS A 100 30.31 -45.00 3.09
C LYS A 100 30.93 -45.09 4.49
N LYS A 101 32.19 -44.65 4.63
CA LYS A 101 32.88 -44.64 5.95
C LYS A 101 32.25 -43.60 6.90
N MET A 102 31.68 -42.55 6.36
CA MET A 102 30.93 -41.55 7.14
C MET A 102 29.50 -41.99 7.48
N GLY A 103 29.02 -43.09 6.90
CA GLY A 103 27.67 -43.60 7.11
C GLY A 103 26.63 -42.91 6.22
N ASP A 104 27.06 -42.37 5.09
CA ASP A 104 26.21 -41.68 4.16
C ASP A 104 25.62 -42.66 3.12
N GLU A 105 24.39 -42.44 2.71
CA GLU A 105 23.73 -43.19 1.65
C GLU A 105 23.98 -42.54 0.26
N PHE A 106 24.27 -41.23 0.24
CA PHE A 106 24.61 -40.47 -0.96
C PHE A 106 25.94 -39.74 -0.80
N VAL A 107 26.63 -39.54 -1.90
CA VAL A 107 27.90 -38.81 -1.99
C VAL A 107 27.62 -37.32 -2.11
N SER A 108 27.94 -36.57 -1.09
CA SER A 108 27.86 -35.12 -1.09
C SER A 108 29.16 -34.45 -1.59
N VAL A 109 29.18 -33.14 -1.58
CA VAL A 109 30.37 -32.36 -2.03
C VAL A 109 31.56 -32.54 -1.08
N GLU A 110 31.33 -32.69 0.21
CA GLU A 110 32.38 -32.73 1.23
C GLU A 110 33.28 -33.98 1.10
N PRO A 111 32.77 -35.21 0.89
CA PRO A 111 33.59 -36.37 0.57
C PRO A 111 34.42 -36.16 -0.69
N ILE A 112 33.92 -35.46 -1.70
CA ILE A 112 34.66 -35.15 -2.94
C ILE A 112 35.81 -34.19 -2.62
N LEU A 113 35.60 -33.12 -1.87
CA LEU A 113 36.64 -32.20 -1.41
C LEU A 113 37.73 -32.92 -0.62
N LEU A 114 37.31 -33.79 0.32
CA LEU A 114 38.27 -34.57 1.10
C LEU A 114 39.08 -35.52 0.22
N ALA A 115 38.46 -36.19 -0.74
CA ALA A 115 39.15 -37.06 -1.70
C ALA A 115 40.15 -36.27 -2.58
N ILE A 116 39.82 -35.04 -2.97
CA ILE A 116 40.76 -34.17 -3.68
C ILE A 116 42.01 -33.85 -2.86
N VAL A 117 41.81 -33.44 -1.59
CA VAL A 117 42.93 -33.10 -0.67
C VAL A 117 43.81 -34.30 -0.35
N GLN A 118 43.22 -35.48 -0.24
CA GLN A 118 43.97 -36.72 0.02
C GLN A 118 44.79 -37.20 -1.20
N GLY A 119 44.50 -36.69 -2.38
CA GLY A 119 45.18 -37.01 -3.59
C GLY A 119 46.52 -36.23 -3.82
N ASN A 120 47.14 -36.48 -4.98
CA ASN A 120 48.38 -35.81 -5.40
C ASN A 120 48.19 -34.98 -6.65
N SER A 121 46.98 -34.63 -7.04
CA SER A 121 46.66 -33.83 -8.19
C SER A 121 47.09 -32.36 -8.05
N THR A 122 47.11 -31.63 -9.15
CA THR A 122 47.34 -30.17 -9.13
C THR A 122 46.33 -29.44 -8.24
N ALA A 123 45.04 -29.85 -8.27
CA ALA A 123 44.02 -29.32 -7.40
C ALA A 123 44.33 -29.59 -5.92
N ALA A 124 44.81 -30.79 -5.60
CA ALA A 124 45.27 -31.15 -4.23
C ALA A 124 46.43 -30.25 -3.77
N ARG A 125 47.39 -30.00 -4.62
CA ARG A 125 48.52 -29.10 -4.34
C ARG A 125 48.05 -27.69 -4.02
N ILE A 126 47.18 -27.12 -4.85
CA ILE A 126 46.60 -25.77 -4.64
C ILE A 126 45.91 -25.67 -3.28
N LEU A 127 45.12 -26.66 -2.91
CA LEU A 127 44.43 -26.69 -1.62
C LEU A 127 45.40 -26.82 -0.45
N LYS A 128 46.42 -27.69 -0.56
CA LYS A 128 47.44 -27.89 0.47
C LYS A 128 48.34 -26.65 0.65
N ASP A 129 48.69 -25.98 -0.41
CA ASP A 129 49.47 -24.74 -0.39
C ASP A 129 48.65 -23.58 0.22
N ALA A 130 47.32 -23.61 0.08
CA ALA A 130 46.40 -22.70 0.73
C ALA A 130 46.15 -23.00 2.21
N GLY A 131 46.67 -24.10 2.76
CA GLY A 131 46.58 -24.47 4.15
C GLY A 131 45.64 -25.65 4.47
N ALA A 132 45.10 -26.32 3.46
CA ALA A 132 44.23 -27.47 3.67
C ALA A 132 45.05 -28.75 4.04
N ASN A 133 44.57 -29.47 5.06
CA ASN A 133 45.00 -30.82 5.29
C ASN A 133 43.79 -31.74 5.56
N ALA A 134 43.91 -33.02 5.31
CA ALA A 134 42.78 -33.94 5.37
C ALA A 134 42.17 -34.04 6.80
N LYS A 135 42.96 -33.91 7.86
CA LYS A 135 42.50 -34.00 9.25
C LYS A 135 41.67 -32.79 9.63
N ASP A 136 42.14 -31.59 9.36
CA ASP A 136 41.44 -30.36 9.69
C ASP A 136 40.21 -30.15 8.80
N MET A 137 40.27 -30.58 7.54
CA MET A 137 39.12 -30.57 6.63
C MET A 137 38.04 -31.56 7.14
N LEU A 138 38.40 -32.74 7.58
CA LEU A 138 37.44 -33.66 8.15
C LEU A 138 36.76 -33.09 9.42
N ALA A 139 37.54 -32.43 10.30
CA ALA A 139 36.99 -31.74 11.46
C ALA A 139 36.02 -30.62 11.08
N ALA A 140 36.36 -29.81 10.02
CA ALA A 140 35.48 -28.78 9.51
C ALA A 140 34.20 -29.36 8.90
N ILE A 141 34.29 -30.48 8.19
CA ILE A 141 33.13 -31.22 7.65
C ILE A 141 32.22 -31.72 8.76
N GLN A 142 32.79 -32.33 9.82
CA GLN A 142 32.04 -32.79 10.96
C GLN A 142 31.33 -31.64 11.69
N ALA A 143 31.99 -30.49 11.82
CA ALA A 143 31.39 -29.29 12.39
C ALA A 143 30.24 -28.73 11.52
N LEU A 144 30.40 -28.74 10.19
CA LEU A 144 29.36 -28.34 9.24
C LEU A 144 28.12 -29.23 9.36
N ARG A 145 28.35 -30.54 9.46
CA ARG A 145 27.29 -31.56 9.49
C ARG A 145 26.58 -31.69 10.85
N GLN A 146 27.16 -31.21 11.92
CA GLN A 146 26.60 -31.31 13.27
C GLN A 146 26.09 -32.74 13.62
N GLY A 147 26.79 -33.77 13.17
CA GLY A 147 26.44 -35.17 13.40
C GLY A 147 25.35 -35.74 12.48
N GLN A 148 25.04 -35.06 11.39
CA GLN A 148 24.08 -35.54 10.38
C GLN A 148 24.77 -36.36 9.28
N ASN A 149 24.12 -37.47 8.89
CA ASN A 149 24.52 -38.27 7.75
C ASN A 149 23.70 -37.88 6.51
N VAL A 150 24.29 -38.02 5.34
CA VAL A 150 23.64 -37.69 4.05
C VAL A 150 22.75 -38.89 3.67
N LYS A 151 21.46 -38.78 3.89
CA LYS A 151 20.44 -39.80 3.60
C LYS A 151 19.51 -39.47 2.43
N SER A 152 19.60 -38.31 1.87
CA SER A 152 18.79 -37.87 0.72
C SER A 152 19.63 -37.16 -0.31
N GLN A 153 19.18 -37.09 -1.56
CA GLN A 153 19.89 -36.37 -2.62
C GLN A 153 19.94 -34.86 -2.40
N SER A 154 19.06 -34.29 -1.55
CA SER A 154 18.98 -32.86 -1.21
C SER A 154 19.61 -32.55 0.16
N ALA A 155 20.31 -33.47 0.80
CA ALA A 155 20.84 -33.30 2.14
C ALA A 155 21.85 -32.16 2.27
N ASP A 156 22.60 -31.86 1.21
CA ASP A 156 23.59 -30.76 1.18
C ASP A 156 22.94 -29.38 1.33
N ASP A 157 21.66 -29.26 0.92
CA ASP A 157 20.91 -28.01 1.05
C ASP A 157 20.47 -27.72 2.48
N ASN A 158 20.51 -28.74 3.34
CA ASN A 158 20.03 -28.66 4.73
C ASN A 158 21.10 -28.20 5.72
N TYR A 159 22.34 -27.99 5.28
CA TYR A 159 23.40 -27.47 6.16
C TYR A 159 23.21 -25.97 6.41
N GLN A 160 23.41 -25.56 7.66
CA GLN A 160 23.20 -24.17 8.10
C GLN A 160 21.80 -23.65 7.76
N SER A 161 20.79 -24.49 7.88
CA SER A 161 19.41 -24.17 7.54
C SER A 161 18.89 -22.94 8.28
N LEU A 162 19.32 -22.74 9.53
CA LEU A 162 18.91 -21.58 10.32
C LEU A 162 19.40 -20.26 9.69
N GLU A 163 20.62 -20.18 9.21
CA GLU A 163 21.16 -18.99 8.55
C GLU A 163 20.56 -18.78 7.16
N LYS A 164 20.19 -19.86 6.47
CA LYS A 164 19.56 -19.78 5.14
C LYS A 164 18.10 -19.35 5.19
N TYR A 165 17.36 -19.85 6.18
CA TYR A 165 15.89 -19.72 6.23
C TYR A 165 15.38 -18.89 7.39
N ALA A 166 16.27 -18.30 8.19
CA ALA A 166 15.92 -17.41 9.28
C ALA A 166 16.89 -16.23 9.36
N LYS A 167 16.40 -15.12 9.88
CA LYS A 167 17.17 -13.89 10.09
C LYS A 167 17.48 -13.71 11.56
N ASN A 168 18.74 -13.48 11.91
CA ASN A 168 19.13 -13.20 13.29
C ASN A 168 18.80 -11.76 13.65
N LEU A 169 17.74 -11.56 14.41
CA LEU A 169 17.28 -10.23 14.83
C LEU A 169 18.21 -9.58 15.86
N VAL A 170 18.85 -10.37 16.73
CA VAL A 170 19.81 -9.83 17.72
C VAL A 170 21.05 -9.26 17.03
N GLU A 171 21.53 -9.91 15.97
CA GLU A 171 22.66 -9.41 15.19
C GLU A 171 22.28 -8.17 14.38
N GLN A 172 21.08 -8.14 13.81
CA GLN A 172 20.54 -6.96 13.15
C GLN A 172 20.41 -5.78 14.12
N ALA A 173 19.96 -6.04 15.34
CA ALA A 173 19.90 -5.01 16.39
C ALA A 173 21.28 -4.45 16.74
N ARG A 174 22.30 -5.32 16.87
CA ARG A 174 23.71 -4.90 17.11
C ARG A 174 24.27 -4.04 15.99
N SER A 175 23.90 -4.33 14.75
CA SER A 175 24.33 -3.57 13.58
C SER A 175 23.52 -2.31 13.32
N GLY A 176 22.52 -1.99 14.15
CA GLY A 176 21.65 -0.82 14.01
C GLY A 176 20.72 -0.87 12.80
N LYS A 177 20.44 -2.05 12.25
CA LYS A 177 19.58 -2.22 11.07
C LYS A 177 18.09 -2.27 11.38
N LEU A 178 17.71 -2.42 12.65
CA LEU A 178 16.31 -2.45 13.05
C LEU A 178 15.75 -1.04 13.28
N ASP A 179 14.47 -0.89 12.99
CA ASP A 179 13.74 0.35 13.27
C ASP A 179 13.50 0.52 14.76
N PRO A 180 13.55 1.75 15.31
CA PRO A 180 13.23 1.99 16.70
C PRO A 180 11.78 1.60 16.99
N VAL A 181 11.56 0.90 18.10
CA VAL A 181 10.24 0.47 18.55
C VAL A 181 9.71 1.43 19.60
N ILE A 182 8.57 2.02 19.34
CA ILE A 182 7.95 3.07 20.16
C ILE A 182 6.53 2.61 20.56
N GLY A 183 6.16 2.87 21.81
CA GLY A 183 4.80 2.68 22.30
C GLY A 183 4.38 1.22 22.53
N ARG A 184 5.35 0.28 22.55
CA ARG A 184 5.10 -1.17 22.75
C ARG A 184 5.74 -1.76 23.99
N ASP A 185 6.09 -0.95 24.97
CA ASP A 185 6.79 -1.38 26.16
C ASP A 185 6.02 -2.40 27.02
N GLU A 186 4.72 -2.25 27.12
CA GLU A 186 3.87 -3.19 27.88
C GLU A 186 3.84 -4.57 27.23
N GLU A 187 3.67 -4.63 25.92
CA GLU A 187 3.63 -5.87 25.16
C GLU A 187 4.99 -6.57 25.20
N ILE A 188 6.09 -5.84 25.04
CA ILE A 188 7.46 -6.39 25.15
C ILE A 188 7.70 -6.90 26.54
N ARG A 189 7.33 -6.18 27.58
CA ARG A 189 7.44 -6.63 28.97
C ARG A 189 6.63 -7.91 29.21
N ARG A 190 5.43 -7.98 28.65
CA ARG A 190 4.59 -9.18 28.74
C ARG A 190 5.23 -10.38 28.04
N VAL A 191 5.81 -10.19 26.86
CA VAL A 191 6.56 -11.22 26.14
C VAL A 191 7.74 -11.72 26.96
N LEU A 192 8.54 -10.83 27.54
CA LEU A 192 9.64 -11.17 28.44
C LEU A 192 9.18 -11.99 29.65
N GLN A 193 8.09 -11.59 30.27
CA GLN A 193 7.49 -12.28 31.40
C GLN A 193 7.05 -13.70 31.02
N ILE A 194 6.43 -13.88 29.86
CA ILE A 194 6.00 -15.19 29.37
C ILE A 194 7.18 -16.06 29.04
N LEU A 195 8.21 -15.54 28.37
CA LEU A 195 9.44 -16.27 28.05
C LEU A 195 10.18 -16.76 29.31
N SER A 196 9.99 -16.09 30.43
CA SER A 196 10.60 -16.47 31.72
C SER A 196 9.79 -17.49 32.53
N ARG A 197 8.58 -17.87 32.08
CA ARG A 197 7.72 -18.83 32.77
C ARG A 197 8.25 -20.28 32.67
N ARG A 198 7.87 -21.11 33.62
CA ARG A 198 8.18 -22.54 33.60
C ARG A 198 7.31 -23.33 32.62
N THR A 199 6.04 -22.94 32.49
CA THR A 199 5.04 -23.54 31.57
C THR A 199 4.35 -22.48 30.79
N LYS A 200 3.75 -22.80 29.62
CA LYS A 200 3.17 -21.83 28.69
C LYS A 200 4.13 -20.67 28.43
N ASN A 201 5.36 -21.02 28.15
CA ASN A 201 6.47 -20.08 28.01
C ASN A 201 6.73 -19.62 26.57
N ASN A 202 5.83 -19.93 25.63
CA ASN A 202 5.86 -19.45 24.27
C ASN A 202 4.79 -18.36 24.10
N PRO A 203 5.16 -17.09 23.89
CA PRO A 203 4.20 -16.04 23.61
C PRO A 203 3.62 -16.22 22.20
N ILE A 204 2.34 -15.93 22.06
CA ILE A 204 1.71 -15.76 20.75
C ILE A 204 1.08 -14.37 20.68
N LEU A 205 1.57 -13.56 19.74
CA LEU A 205 1.10 -12.21 19.51
C LEU A 205 -0.16 -12.27 18.66
N ILE A 206 -1.25 -11.77 19.18
CA ILE A 206 -2.55 -11.78 18.51
C ILE A 206 -2.95 -10.35 18.21
N GLY A 207 -3.14 -10.04 16.95
CA GLY A 207 -3.56 -8.72 16.49
C GLY A 207 -3.84 -8.70 15.00
N GLU A 208 -4.55 -7.68 14.56
CA GLU A 208 -4.85 -7.49 13.15
C GLU A 208 -3.58 -7.26 12.32
N PRO A 209 -3.61 -7.51 11.00
CA PRO A 209 -2.49 -7.22 10.13
C PRO A 209 -2.08 -5.74 10.19
N GLY A 210 -0.79 -5.46 10.27
CA GLY A 210 -0.28 -4.08 10.29
C GLY A 210 -0.31 -3.37 11.65
N THR A 211 -0.65 -4.06 12.75
CA THR A 211 -0.64 -3.48 14.11
C THR A 211 0.74 -3.45 14.77
N GLY A 212 1.76 -3.98 14.11
CA GLY A 212 3.14 -3.93 14.59
C GLY A 212 3.57 -5.13 15.44
N LYS A 213 3.02 -6.32 15.20
CA LYS A 213 3.43 -7.55 15.89
C LYS A 213 4.92 -7.85 15.72
N THR A 214 5.43 -7.73 14.51
CA THR A 214 6.86 -7.93 14.20
C THR A 214 7.74 -6.90 14.90
N ALA A 215 7.30 -5.65 15.00
CA ALA A 215 8.02 -4.60 15.71
C ALA A 215 8.24 -4.92 17.21
N ILE A 216 7.30 -5.59 17.87
CA ILE A 216 7.44 -6.03 19.26
C ILE A 216 8.61 -7.00 19.40
N VAL A 217 8.76 -7.92 18.46
CA VAL A 217 9.85 -8.91 18.46
C VAL A 217 11.20 -8.24 18.16
N GLU A 218 11.21 -7.27 17.25
CA GLU A 218 12.40 -6.45 17.00
C GLU A 218 12.80 -5.63 18.22
N GLY A 219 11.84 -5.05 18.93
CA GLY A 219 12.08 -4.37 20.21
C GLY A 219 12.61 -5.30 21.30
N LEU A 220 12.16 -6.54 21.32
CA LEU A 220 12.73 -7.57 22.20
C LEU A 220 14.20 -7.84 21.87
N ALA A 221 14.54 -7.96 20.58
CA ALA A 221 15.92 -8.13 20.14
C ALA A 221 16.81 -6.96 20.58
N GLU A 222 16.34 -5.72 20.45
CA GLU A 222 17.06 -4.53 20.92
C GLU A 222 17.30 -4.55 22.44
N ARG A 223 16.31 -4.96 23.23
CA ARG A 223 16.45 -5.08 24.68
C ARG A 223 17.45 -6.18 25.08
N ILE A 224 17.49 -7.29 24.35
CA ILE A 224 18.50 -8.33 24.56
C ILE A 224 19.91 -7.77 24.32
N VAL A 225 20.11 -7.01 23.27
CA VAL A 225 21.40 -6.38 22.96
C VAL A 225 21.82 -5.37 24.03
N ARG A 226 20.87 -4.58 24.55
CA ARG A 226 21.15 -3.63 25.64
C ARG A 226 21.36 -4.30 27.01
N GLY A 227 21.01 -5.57 27.14
CA GLY A 227 21.01 -6.28 28.42
C GLY A 227 19.84 -5.94 29.36
N ASP A 228 18.83 -5.22 28.85
CA ASP A 228 17.62 -4.86 29.59
C ASP A 228 16.56 -5.97 29.51
N VAL A 229 16.97 -7.14 29.94
CA VAL A 229 16.15 -8.35 29.98
C VAL A 229 16.49 -9.17 31.21
N PRO A 230 15.63 -10.10 31.69
CA PRO A 230 15.96 -11.02 32.77
C PRO A 230 17.24 -11.81 32.47
N GLU A 231 17.96 -12.19 33.51
CA GLU A 231 19.26 -12.87 33.44
C GLU A 231 19.26 -14.10 32.53
N ASN A 232 18.18 -14.88 32.56
CA ASN A 232 18.01 -16.09 31.75
C ASN A 232 17.82 -15.82 30.25
N LEU A 233 17.62 -14.55 29.85
CA LEU A 233 17.41 -14.14 28.43
C LEU A 233 18.58 -13.34 27.85
N LYS A 234 19.55 -12.91 28.67
CA LYS A 234 20.65 -12.03 28.25
C LYS A 234 21.48 -12.55 27.08
N ASN A 235 21.70 -13.87 27.03
CA ASN A 235 22.55 -14.48 26.00
C ASN A 235 21.76 -15.25 24.94
N LYS A 236 20.46 -15.08 24.91
CA LYS A 236 19.61 -15.73 23.91
C LYS A 236 19.76 -15.09 22.53
N GLN A 237 19.65 -15.92 21.51
CA GLN A 237 19.56 -15.48 20.12
C GLN A 237 18.10 -15.53 19.68
N LEU A 238 17.69 -14.55 18.91
CA LEU A 238 16.33 -14.45 18.39
C LEU A 238 16.38 -14.47 16.85
N TYR A 239 15.79 -15.50 16.28
CA TYR A 239 15.73 -15.68 14.82
C TYR A 239 14.29 -15.54 14.33
N SER A 240 14.11 -14.83 13.24
CA SER A 240 12.83 -14.72 12.53
C SER A 240 12.82 -15.70 11.36
N LEU A 241 11.91 -16.66 11.36
CA LEU A 241 11.74 -17.63 10.27
C LEU A 241 11.22 -16.93 9.01
N ASP A 242 11.91 -17.14 7.89
CA ASP A 242 11.51 -16.61 6.59
C ASP A 242 10.75 -17.68 5.80
N MET A 243 9.42 -17.58 5.80
CA MET A 243 8.55 -18.52 5.09
C MET A 243 8.75 -18.47 3.58
N GLY A 244 9.05 -17.29 3.05
CA GLY A 244 9.34 -17.10 1.62
C GLY A 244 10.60 -17.85 1.20
N ALA A 245 11.65 -17.76 1.98
CA ALA A 245 12.90 -18.47 1.75
C ALA A 245 12.74 -20.01 1.84
N LEU A 246 11.90 -20.49 2.77
CA LEU A 246 11.60 -21.92 2.91
C LEU A 246 10.89 -22.52 1.69
N VAL A 247 10.01 -21.74 1.06
CA VAL A 247 9.20 -22.18 -0.08
C VAL A 247 9.91 -21.92 -1.42
N ALA A 248 10.74 -20.88 -1.50
CA ALA A 248 11.41 -20.48 -2.74
C ALA A 248 12.29 -21.61 -3.29
N GLY A 249 12.06 -21.99 -4.54
CA GLY A 249 12.83 -23.03 -5.22
C GLY A 249 12.56 -24.47 -4.79
N ALA A 250 11.63 -24.70 -3.86
CA ALA A 250 11.21 -26.06 -3.50
C ALA A 250 10.39 -26.66 -4.66
N LYS A 251 10.94 -27.68 -5.30
CA LYS A 251 10.33 -28.37 -6.45
C LYS A 251 9.26 -29.39 -6.02
N TYR A 252 9.36 -29.90 -4.80
CA TYR A 252 8.48 -30.93 -4.24
C TYR A 252 8.04 -30.59 -2.82
N LYS A 253 6.86 -31.04 -2.42
CA LYS A 253 6.30 -30.88 -1.08
C LYS A 253 7.24 -31.36 0.03
N GLY A 254 7.95 -32.47 -0.17
CA GLY A 254 8.89 -33.03 0.80
C GLY A 254 10.11 -32.15 1.06
N GLU A 255 10.53 -31.33 0.12
CA GLU A 255 11.70 -30.46 0.26
C GLU A 255 11.47 -29.32 1.26
N PHE A 256 10.29 -28.70 1.25
CA PHE A 256 9.87 -27.73 2.26
C PHE A 256 9.87 -28.33 3.68
N GLU A 257 9.32 -29.54 3.81
CA GLU A 257 9.27 -30.25 5.08
C GLU A 257 10.67 -30.58 5.62
N GLU A 258 11.59 -30.99 4.75
CA GLU A 258 12.98 -31.27 5.11
C GLU A 258 13.70 -29.99 5.57
N ARG A 259 13.52 -28.87 4.86
CA ARG A 259 14.09 -27.58 5.24
C ARG A 259 13.58 -27.12 6.61
N LEU A 260 12.28 -27.21 6.85
CA LEU A 260 11.68 -26.86 8.14
C LEU A 260 12.18 -27.80 9.26
N LYS A 261 12.25 -29.10 9.00
CA LYS A 261 12.81 -30.07 9.95
C LYS A 261 14.25 -29.72 10.32
N SER A 262 15.06 -29.34 9.35
CA SER A 262 16.47 -28.97 9.58
C SER A 262 16.58 -27.71 10.43
N VAL A 263 15.77 -26.68 10.17
CA VAL A 263 15.72 -25.46 11.00
C VAL A 263 15.31 -25.79 12.43
N ILE A 264 14.23 -26.55 12.61
CA ILE A 264 13.75 -26.96 13.94
C ILE A 264 14.81 -27.76 14.68
N LYS A 265 15.52 -28.66 14.02
CA LYS A 265 16.58 -29.45 14.57
C LYS A 265 17.77 -28.61 15.06
N GLU A 266 18.20 -27.62 14.27
CA GLU A 266 19.24 -26.68 14.69
C GLU A 266 18.80 -25.87 15.92
N VAL A 267 17.57 -25.39 15.96
CA VAL A 267 17.04 -24.63 17.09
C VAL A 267 16.96 -25.51 18.34
N THR A 268 16.50 -26.77 18.23
CA THR A 268 16.40 -27.69 19.36
C THR A 268 17.79 -28.15 19.87
N ASN A 269 18.74 -28.33 18.97
CA ASN A 269 20.13 -28.69 19.34
C ASN A 269 20.85 -27.56 20.09
N ALA A 270 20.42 -26.35 19.96
CA ALA A 270 20.94 -25.19 20.70
C ALA A 270 20.51 -25.17 22.19
N ASN A 271 19.76 -26.18 22.67
CA ASN A 271 19.35 -26.33 24.06
C ASN A 271 18.70 -25.07 24.68
N GLY A 272 17.78 -24.46 23.95
CA GLY A 272 17.04 -23.31 24.41
C GLY A 272 17.80 -21.97 24.34
N GLN A 273 18.97 -21.91 23.70
CA GLN A 273 19.71 -20.66 23.46
C GLN A 273 19.08 -19.83 22.31
N ILE A 274 18.32 -20.48 21.45
CA ILE A 274 17.68 -19.86 20.30
C ILE A 274 16.16 -19.79 20.55
N ILE A 275 15.59 -18.60 20.30
CA ILE A 275 14.15 -18.37 20.27
C ILE A 275 13.78 -18.10 18.82
N LEU A 276 12.84 -18.87 18.31
CA LEU A 276 12.38 -18.74 16.92
C LEU A 276 11.10 -17.91 16.85
N PHE A 277 11.14 -16.79 16.14
CA PHE A 277 9.94 -16.02 15.79
C PHE A 277 9.32 -16.54 14.50
N ILE A 278 8.05 -16.85 14.54
CA ILE A 278 7.28 -17.35 13.40
C ILE A 278 6.10 -16.40 13.18
N ASP A 279 6.22 -15.58 12.16
CA ASP A 279 5.10 -14.75 11.74
C ASP A 279 4.07 -15.60 11.00
N GLU A 280 2.81 -15.22 11.09
CA GLU A 280 1.68 -15.99 10.52
C GLU A 280 1.75 -17.50 10.85
N ILE A 281 2.05 -17.83 12.11
CA ILE A 281 2.28 -19.21 12.59
C ILE A 281 1.13 -20.17 12.26
N HIS A 282 -0.08 -19.63 12.05
CA HIS A 282 -1.25 -20.39 11.63
C HIS A 282 -1.07 -21.08 10.27
N THR A 283 -0.23 -20.53 9.39
CA THR A 283 0.08 -21.14 8.09
C THR A 283 0.79 -22.49 8.24
N LEU A 284 1.61 -22.62 9.27
CA LEU A 284 2.32 -23.86 9.59
C LEU A 284 1.48 -24.85 10.40
N VAL A 285 0.53 -24.37 11.19
CA VAL A 285 -0.26 -25.20 12.12
C VAL A 285 -1.58 -25.64 11.52
N GLY A 286 -2.19 -24.78 10.68
CA GLY A 286 -3.55 -24.95 10.17
C GLY A 286 -3.69 -25.63 8.81
N ALA A 287 -2.60 -25.92 8.14
CA ALA A 287 -2.57 -26.35 6.75
C ALA A 287 -2.97 -27.83 6.49
N GLY A 288 -3.75 -28.45 7.36
CA GLY A 288 -4.11 -29.90 7.27
C GLY A 288 -5.44 -30.25 6.54
N GLY A 289 -6.08 -29.34 5.81
CA GLY A 289 -7.46 -29.54 5.33
C GLY A 289 -7.71 -29.55 3.82
N GLY A 290 -6.72 -29.45 2.94
CA GLY A 290 -6.92 -29.44 1.49
C GLY A 290 -5.85 -30.25 0.74
N GLU A 291 -6.17 -30.75 -0.46
CA GLU A 291 -5.21 -31.35 -1.38
C GLU A 291 -4.08 -30.36 -1.70
N GLY A 292 -2.96 -30.47 -1.01
CA GLY A 292 -1.79 -29.58 -1.13
C GLY A 292 -1.38 -28.85 0.15
N ALA A 293 -2.11 -28.99 1.25
CA ALA A 293 -1.78 -28.40 2.53
C ALA A 293 -0.53 -29.03 3.14
N MET A 294 0.37 -28.17 3.62
CA MET A 294 1.67 -28.54 4.18
C MET A 294 1.51 -29.21 5.53
N ASP A 295 2.17 -30.35 5.72
CA ASP A 295 2.11 -31.12 6.96
C ASP A 295 3.10 -30.58 8.04
N ALA A 296 3.34 -29.27 7.98
CA ALA A 296 4.23 -28.56 8.87
C ALA A 296 3.80 -28.65 10.35
N ALA A 297 2.50 -28.77 10.59
CA ALA A 297 1.96 -28.98 11.92
C ALA A 297 2.52 -30.25 12.61
N ASN A 298 2.68 -31.32 11.86
CA ASN A 298 3.23 -32.56 12.38
C ASN A 298 4.72 -32.48 12.74
N ILE A 299 5.41 -31.49 12.20
CA ILE A 299 6.82 -31.22 12.52
C ILE A 299 6.93 -30.32 13.75
N LEU A 300 6.13 -29.27 13.84
CA LEU A 300 6.17 -28.29 14.93
C LEU A 300 5.55 -28.78 16.23
N LYS A 301 4.41 -29.43 16.16
CA LYS A 301 3.67 -29.90 17.36
C LYS A 301 4.48 -30.76 18.30
N PRO A 302 5.25 -31.78 17.86
CA PRO A 302 6.07 -32.61 18.74
C PRO A 302 7.15 -31.79 19.46
N ALA A 303 7.86 -30.93 18.77
CA ALA A 303 8.93 -30.09 19.32
C ALA A 303 8.40 -29.09 20.35
N LEU A 304 7.25 -28.47 20.05
CA LEU A 304 6.56 -27.60 21.01
C LEU A 304 6.00 -28.38 22.20
N ALA A 305 5.42 -29.55 21.95
CA ALA A 305 4.84 -30.40 23.01
C ALA A 305 5.88 -30.89 24.02
N ARG A 306 7.07 -31.21 23.55
CA ARG A 306 8.18 -31.66 24.41
C ARG A 306 8.91 -30.49 25.09
N GLY A 307 8.61 -29.24 24.70
CA GLY A 307 9.31 -28.06 25.23
C GLY A 307 10.75 -27.90 24.71
N GLU A 308 11.08 -28.60 23.64
CA GLU A 308 12.38 -28.53 22.97
C GLU A 308 12.54 -27.27 22.14
N LEU A 309 11.43 -26.76 21.57
CA LEU A 309 11.38 -25.55 20.75
C LEU A 309 10.83 -24.40 21.58
N ARG A 310 11.59 -23.29 21.62
CA ARG A 310 11.11 -21.99 22.11
C ARG A 310 10.74 -21.11 20.95
N ALA A 311 9.48 -20.69 20.91
CA ALA A 311 8.94 -19.94 19.81
C ALA A 311 8.12 -18.74 20.30
N ILE A 312 8.16 -17.67 19.50
CA ILE A 312 7.21 -16.57 19.56
C ILE A 312 6.38 -16.64 18.28
N GLY A 313 5.08 -16.82 18.40
CA GLY A 313 4.17 -16.83 17.26
C GLY A 313 3.50 -15.47 17.07
N ALA A 314 3.09 -15.19 15.85
CA ALA A 314 2.22 -14.05 15.53
C ALA A 314 1.08 -14.51 14.63
N THR A 315 -0.13 -14.07 14.91
CA THR A 315 -1.33 -14.43 14.15
C THR A 315 -2.46 -13.43 14.38
N THR A 316 -3.55 -13.55 13.66
CA THR A 316 -4.79 -12.80 13.93
C THR A 316 -5.67 -13.53 14.92
N LEU A 317 -6.65 -12.83 15.51
CA LEU A 317 -7.58 -13.42 16.48
C LEU A 317 -8.42 -14.55 15.85
N ASN A 318 -8.89 -14.36 14.62
CA ASN A 318 -9.70 -15.35 13.92
C ASN A 318 -8.95 -16.65 13.68
N GLU A 319 -7.70 -16.56 13.24
CA GLU A 319 -6.84 -17.72 13.00
C GLU A 319 -6.40 -18.39 14.28
N TYR A 320 -6.16 -17.62 15.35
CA TYR A 320 -5.89 -18.18 16.67
C TYR A 320 -7.05 -19.03 17.17
N GLN A 321 -8.28 -18.51 17.08
CA GLN A 321 -9.49 -19.26 17.48
C GLN A 321 -9.70 -20.50 16.63
N LYS A 322 -9.42 -20.42 15.34
CA LYS A 322 -9.61 -21.52 14.41
C LYS A 322 -8.61 -22.65 14.58
N TYR A 323 -7.34 -22.35 14.79
CA TYR A 323 -6.22 -23.31 14.72
C TYR A 323 -5.56 -23.60 16.06
N PHE A 324 -5.52 -22.68 17.01
CA PHE A 324 -4.84 -22.84 18.30
C PHE A 324 -5.79 -23.15 19.44
N GLU A 325 -6.87 -22.43 19.57
CA GLU A 325 -7.81 -22.59 20.68
C GLU A 325 -8.50 -23.96 20.67
N LYS A 326 -8.70 -24.54 19.49
CA LYS A 326 -9.29 -25.88 19.32
C LYS A 326 -8.29 -27.02 19.57
N ASP A 327 -6.99 -26.73 19.50
CA ASP A 327 -5.93 -27.72 19.72
C ASP A 327 -5.38 -27.61 21.15
N LYS A 328 -5.85 -28.49 22.03
CA LYS A 328 -5.47 -28.50 23.45
C LYS A 328 -3.97 -28.66 23.70
N ALA A 329 -3.24 -29.25 22.76
CA ALA A 329 -1.79 -29.43 22.89
C ALA A 329 -1.06 -28.09 22.66
N LEU A 330 -1.49 -27.31 21.69
CA LEU A 330 -0.96 -25.96 21.40
C LEU A 330 -1.40 -24.95 22.46
N GLU A 331 -2.67 -24.96 22.84
CA GLU A 331 -3.23 -24.06 23.86
C GLU A 331 -2.45 -24.12 25.17
N ARG A 332 -1.99 -25.31 25.55
CA ARG A 332 -1.18 -25.52 26.79
C ARG A 332 0.25 -25.01 26.68
N ARG A 333 0.74 -24.71 25.47
CA ARG A 333 2.14 -24.32 25.23
C ARG A 333 2.31 -22.85 24.95
N PHE A 334 1.27 -22.21 24.43
CA PHE A 334 1.28 -20.79 24.10
C PHE A 334 0.49 -19.95 25.11
N GLN A 335 1.00 -18.76 25.37
CA GLN A 335 0.31 -17.73 26.12
C GLN A 335 0.06 -16.52 25.20
N THR A 336 -1.18 -16.09 25.17
CA THR A 336 -1.61 -14.97 24.30
C THR A 336 -1.10 -13.62 24.79
N VAL A 337 -0.71 -12.79 23.86
CA VAL A 337 -0.41 -11.36 24.05
C VAL A 337 -1.21 -10.60 23.01
N MET A 338 -2.19 -9.82 23.45
CA MET A 338 -3.01 -9.00 22.57
C MET A 338 -2.21 -7.79 22.10
N VAL A 339 -2.18 -7.59 20.80
CA VAL A 339 -1.55 -6.44 20.15
C VAL A 339 -2.63 -5.62 19.48
N ASN A 340 -3.06 -4.59 20.17
CA ASN A 340 -4.08 -3.69 19.68
C ASN A 340 -3.48 -2.64 18.73
N GLU A 341 -4.33 -2.07 17.92
CA GLU A 341 -4.00 -0.88 17.13
C GLU A 341 -3.53 0.24 18.08
N PRO A 342 -2.39 0.91 17.79
CA PRO A 342 -1.95 2.04 18.61
C PRO A 342 -2.96 3.18 18.53
N ASP A 343 -3.03 3.99 19.57
CA ASP A 343 -3.83 5.20 19.55
C ASP A 343 -3.19 6.27 18.63
N GLU A 344 -3.89 7.37 18.40
CA GLU A 344 -3.42 8.46 17.53
C GLU A 344 -2.07 9.03 17.98
N ILE A 345 -1.88 9.22 19.30
CA ILE A 345 -0.65 9.80 19.86
C ILE A 345 0.54 8.86 19.68
N ASP A 346 0.34 7.59 19.99
CA ASP A 346 1.38 6.57 19.85
C ASP A 346 1.72 6.33 18.37
N ALA A 347 0.73 6.32 17.48
CA ALA A 347 0.94 6.20 16.05
C ALA A 347 1.76 7.38 15.48
N ILE A 348 1.47 8.61 15.88
CA ILE A 348 2.25 9.79 15.49
C ILE A 348 3.69 9.67 16.00
N SER A 349 3.88 9.22 17.22
CA SER A 349 5.22 9.00 17.81
C SER A 349 6.00 7.93 17.05
N ILE A 350 5.34 6.86 16.62
CA ILE A 350 5.94 5.81 15.79
C ILE A 350 6.42 6.40 14.46
N LEU A 351 5.58 7.16 13.78
CA LEU A 351 5.96 7.77 12.51
C LEU A 351 7.13 8.75 12.65
N ARG A 352 7.12 9.57 13.70
CA ARG A 352 8.23 10.49 14.03
C ARG A 352 9.54 9.73 14.26
N GLY A 353 9.48 8.59 14.93
CA GLY A 353 10.67 7.78 15.22
C GLY A 353 11.27 7.09 14.00
N ILE A 354 10.45 6.72 13.01
CA ILE A 354 10.92 6.00 11.82
C ILE A 354 11.10 6.89 10.59
N LYS A 355 10.61 8.13 10.61
CA LYS A 355 10.61 9.00 9.42
C LYS A 355 12.00 9.24 8.84
N GLU A 356 13.04 9.34 9.68
CA GLU A 356 14.41 9.58 9.23
C GLU A 356 14.91 8.50 8.26
N ARG A 357 14.54 7.24 8.46
CA ARG A 357 14.89 6.15 7.56
C ARG A 357 14.22 6.28 6.19
N TYR A 358 12.96 6.69 6.16
CA TYR A 358 12.24 6.97 4.92
C TYR A 358 12.78 8.21 4.21
N GLU A 359 13.14 9.25 4.97
CA GLU A 359 13.83 10.42 4.45
C GLU A 359 15.15 10.06 3.77
N ASN A 360 15.95 9.22 4.39
CA ASN A 360 17.22 8.76 3.85
C ASN A 360 17.05 7.85 2.63
N HIS A 361 16.04 6.98 2.65
CA HIS A 361 15.75 6.09 1.54
C HIS A 361 15.28 6.83 0.29
N HIS A 362 14.34 7.75 0.45
CA HIS A 362 13.75 8.52 -0.66
C HIS A 362 14.53 9.81 -0.97
N LYS A 363 15.49 10.19 -0.13
CA LYS A 363 16.27 11.45 -0.24
C LYS A 363 15.37 12.68 -0.31
N VAL A 364 14.32 12.69 0.48
CA VAL A 364 13.38 13.78 0.67
C VAL A 364 13.22 14.04 2.17
N ARG A 365 12.76 15.24 2.52
CA ARG A 365 12.41 15.57 3.90
C ARG A 365 10.91 15.33 4.12
N ILE A 366 10.55 14.84 5.29
CA ILE A 366 9.16 14.64 5.68
C ILE A 366 8.82 15.60 6.80
N GLN A 367 7.88 16.50 6.58
CA GLN A 367 7.44 17.44 7.61
C GLN A 367 6.69 16.72 8.73
N ASP A 368 6.74 17.26 9.94
CA ASP A 368 5.99 16.73 11.08
C ASP A 368 4.48 16.74 10.84
N ASP A 369 3.97 17.78 10.18
CA ASP A 369 2.57 17.86 9.77
C ASP A 369 2.16 16.73 8.83
N ALA A 370 3.07 16.24 7.99
CA ALA A 370 2.82 15.08 7.14
C ALA A 370 2.65 13.79 7.97
N CYS A 371 3.44 13.60 9.01
CA CYS A 371 3.29 12.47 9.93
C CYS A 371 1.94 12.51 10.66
N ILE A 372 1.57 13.67 11.16
CA ILE A 372 0.29 13.90 11.84
C ILE A 372 -0.87 13.64 10.86
N ALA A 373 -0.80 14.18 9.65
CA ALA A 373 -1.80 13.98 8.60
C ALA A 373 -1.91 12.51 8.18
N ALA A 374 -0.80 11.79 8.06
CA ALA A 374 -0.81 10.38 7.72
C ALA A 374 -1.59 9.54 8.74
N VAL A 375 -1.42 9.80 10.02
CA VAL A 375 -2.17 9.12 11.09
C VAL A 375 -3.64 9.52 11.07
N LYS A 376 -3.95 10.81 11.12
CA LYS A 376 -5.32 11.32 11.21
C LYS A 376 -6.18 10.98 10.00
N LEU A 377 -5.62 11.15 8.80
CA LEU A 377 -6.35 10.88 7.57
C LEU A 377 -6.51 9.37 7.32
N SER A 378 -5.51 8.57 7.66
CA SER A 378 -5.64 7.11 7.55
C SER A 378 -6.67 6.55 8.52
N GLU A 379 -6.71 7.05 9.75
CA GLU A 379 -7.70 6.64 10.74
C GLU A 379 -9.13 7.00 10.30
N ARG A 380 -9.28 8.18 9.73
CA ARG A 380 -10.59 8.69 9.30
C ARG A 380 -11.12 8.06 8.01
N TYR A 381 -10.27 7.87 7.01
CA TYR A 381 -10.68 7.53 5.64
C TYR A 381 -10.33 6.11 5.19
N ILE A 382 -9.40 5.44 5.85
CA ILE A 382 -8.96 4.09 5.53
C ILE A 382 -9.38 3.14 6.66
N SER A 383 -10.56 2.53 6.52
CA SER A 383 -11.17 1.70 7.56
C SER A 383 -10.87 0.21 7.44
N ASP A 384 -10.31 -0.24 6.33
CA ASP A 384 -10.03 -1.64 6.01
C ASP A 384 -8.58 -2.07 6.37
N ARG A 385 -7.79 -1.13 6.84
CA ARG A 385 -6.41 -1.34 7.30
C ARG A 385 -6.20 -0.75 8.69
N PHE A 386 -5.11 -1.09 9.33
CA PHE A 386 -4.82 -0.77 10.73
C PHE A 386 -3.58 0.10 10.91
N LEU A 387 -3.60 0.95 11.94
CA LEU A 387 -2.41 1.70 12.37
C LEU A 387 -1.41 0.75 13.05
N PRO A 388 -0.09 1.00 12.96
CA PRO A 388 0.53 2.14 12.29
C PRO A 388 0.80 1.92 10.79
N ASP A 389 0.62 0.72 10.28
CA ASP A 389 1.03 0.30 8.94
C ASP A 389 0.40 1.15 7.83
N LYS A 390 -0.91 1.42 7.89
CA LYS A 390 -1.59 2.27 6.90
C LYS A 390 -1.03 3.71 6.85
N ALA A 391 -0.64 4.26 7.99
CA ALA A 391 -0.05 5.60 8.05
C ALA A 391 1.40 5.60 7.55
N ILE A 392 2.16 4.56 7.85
CA ILE A 392 3.54 4.38 7.35
C ILE A 392 3.53 4.25 5.83
N ASP A 393 2.62 3.48 5.27
CA ASP A 393 2.49 3.31 3.82
C ASP A 393 2.12 4.63 3.12
N LEU A 394 1.25 5.44 3.73
CA LEU A 394 0.94 6.77 3.20
C LEU A 394 2.18 7.67 3.15
N MET A 395 2.96 7.68 4.21
CA MET A 395 4.21 8.44 4.28
C MET A 395 5.22 7.94 3.26
N ASP A 396 5.38 6.64 3.13
CA ASP A 396 6.29 6.00 2.17
C ASP A 396 5.90 6.31 0.72
N GLU A 397 4.61 6.15 0.36
CA GLU A 397 4.13 6.45 -0.99
C GLU A 397 4.22 7.94 -1.33
N ALA A 398 3.89 8.82 -0.39
CA ALA A 398 4.04 10.26 -0.59
C ALA A 398 5.50 10.66 -0.81
N ALA A 399 6.43 10.08 -0.05
CA ALA A 399 7.86 10.31 -0.21
C ALA A 399 8.38 9.74 -1.54
N ALA A 400 7.94 8.56 -1.93
CA ALA A 400 8.28 7.94 -3.23
C ALA A 400 7.76 8.77 -4.41
N LYS A 401 6.54 9.29 -4.31
CA LYS A 401 5.95 10.16 -5.32
C LYS A 401 6.76 11.45 -5.46
N LEU A 402 7.07 12.09 -4.34
CA LEU A 402 7.84 13.35 -4.35
C LEU A 402 9.23 13.15 -4.97
N ARG A 403 9.91 12.04 -4.65
CA ARG A 403 11.18 11.68 -5.29
C ARG A 403 11.03 11.50 -6.79
N MET A 404 10.00 10.80 -7.24
CA MET A 404 9.72 10.60 -8.65
C MET A 404 9.43 11.93 -9.36
N GLU A 405 8.64 12.81 -8.76
CA GLU A 405 8.34 14.14 -9.31
C GLU A 405 9.59 15.01 -9.40
N ARG A 406 10.48 14.94 -8.41
CA ARG A 406 11.75 15.65 -8.44
C ARG A 406 12.67 15.17 -9.57
N ASP A 407 12.69 13.87 -9.82
CA ASP A 407 13.56 13.25 -10.82
C ASP A 407 12.94 13.25 -12.23
N SER A 408 11.64 13.55 -12.34
CA SER A 408 10.84 13.57 -13.58
C SER A 408 10.42 14.98 -13.98
N VAL A 409 9.90 15.09 -15.19
CA VAL A 409 9.24 16.29 -15.68
C VAL A 409 7.94 16.51 -14.89
N PRO A 410 7.65 17.74 -14.41
CA PRO A 410 6.38 18.06 -13.75
C PRO A 410 5.16 17.73 -14.60
N GLU A 411 4.08 17.29 -13.96
CA GLU A 411 2.84 16.90 -14.64
C GLU A 411 2.29 18.03 -15.53
N GLU A 412 2.31 19.25 -15.03
CA GLU A 412 1.88 20.45 -15.79
C GLU A 412 2.68 20.66 -17.07
N LEU A 413 4.01 20.48 -17.01
CA LEU A 413 4.87 20.58 -18.18
C LEU A 413 4.65 19.42 -19.16
N ASP A 414 4.40 18.23 -18.65
CA ASP A 414 4.09 17.05 -19.48
C ASP A 414 2.73 17.19 -20.17
N GLU A 415 1.73 17.76 -19.50
CA GLU A 415 0.43 18.08 -20.09
C GLU A 415 0.55 19.10 -21.22
N ILE A 416 1.29 20.20 -21.00
CA ILE A 416 1.56 21.21 -22.05
C ILE A 416 2.26 20.57 -23.23
N THR A 417 3.26 19.73 -23.00
CA THR A 417 4.01 19.04 -24.06
C THR A 417 3.12 18.08 -24.86
N ARG A 418 2.24 17.35 -24.17
CA ARG A 418 1.26 16.46 -24.84
C ARG A 418 0.26 17.23 -25.67
N HIS A 419 -0.29 18.31 -25.11
CA HIS A 419 -1.25 19.15 -25.81
C HIS A 419 -0.62 19.82 -27.04
N LEU A 420 0.61 20.29 -26.91
CA LEU A 420 1.40 20.81 -28.02
C LEU A 420 1.57 19.79 -29.15
N LYS A 421 1.97 18.56 -28.82
CA LYS A 421 2.07 17.46 -29.79
C LYS A 421 0.73 17.17 -30.47
N GLN A 422 -0.35 17.18 -29.74
CA GLN A 422 -1.70 16.94 -30.29
C GLN A 422 -2.07 18.01 -31.29
N LEU A 423 -1.83 19.29 -30.98
CA LEU A 423 -2.08 20.41 -31.92
C LEU A 423 -1.18 20.38 -33.16
N GLU A 424 0.07 19.97 -32.99
CA GLU A 424 0.98 19.81 -34.13
C GLU A 424 0.52 18.70 -35.10
N ILE A 425 0.02 17.58 -34.54
CA ILE A 425 -0.55 16.48 -35.34
C ILE A 425 -1.81 16.95 -36.05
N GLU A 426 -2.68 17.68 -35.37
CA GLU A 426 -3.92 18.25 -35.96
C GLU A 426 -3.58 19.23 -37.07
N ARG A 427 -2.60 20.13 -36.89
CA ARG A 427 -2.13 21.05 -37.90
C ARG A 427 -1.64 20.34 -39.16
N GLU A 428 -0.82 19.28 -39.01
CA GLU A 428 -0.34 18.49 -40.13
C GLU A 428 -1.48 17.75 -40.88
N ALA A 429 -2.49 17.29 -40.19
CA ALA A 429 -3.66 16.68 -40.79
C ALA A 429 -4.48 17.68 -41.61
N ILE A 430 -4.73 18.88 -41.05
CA ILE A 430 -5.52 19.94 -41.69
C ILE A 430 -4.77 20.60 -42.83
N LYS A 431 -3.45 20.65 -42.77
CA LYS A 431 -2.61 21.16 -43.88
C LYS A 431 -2.86 20.42 -45.21
N ARG A 432 -3.22 19.14 -45.13
CA ARG A 432 -3.62 18.34 -46.30
C ARG A 432 -4.99 18.71 -46.85
N GLU A 433 -5.86 19.26 -46.02
CA GLU A 433 -7.22 19.69 -46.38
C GLU A 433 -7.30 21.14 -46.86
N ASN A 434 -6.21 21.93 -46.79
CA ASN A 434 -6.05 23.29 -47.26
C ASN A 434 -6.97 24.34 -46.60
N ASP A 435 -7.42 24.12 -45.38
CA ASP A 435 -8.21 25.06 -44.58
C ASP A 435 -7.29 26.12 -43.93
N GLN A 436 -7.03 27.20 -44.66
CA GLN A 436 -6.11 28.26 -44.26
C GLN A 436 -6.50 29.00 -42.98
N PRO A 437 -7.75 29.33 -42.70
CA PRO A 437 -8.14 29.98 -41.43
C PRO A 437 -7.86 29.13 -40.20
N LYS A 438 -8.12 27.83 -40.28
CA LYS A 438 -7.91 26.89 -39.20
C LYS A 438 -6.43 26.62 -38.93
N ILE A 439 -5.61 26.58 -39.99
CA ILE A 439 -4.16 26.48 -39.89
C ILE A 439 -3.57 27.71 -39.20
N GLN A 440 -4.03 28.92 -39.51
CA GLN A 440 -3.54 30.13 -38.83
C GLN A 440 -3.91 30.17 -37.36
N GLN A 441 -5.12 29.71 -36.99
CA GLN A 441 -5.53 29.60 -35.59
C GLN A 441 -4.67 28.60 -34.83
N LEU A 442 -4.44 27.39 -35.39
CA LEU A 442 -3.60 26.37 -34.80
C LEU A 442 -2.15 26.82 -34.66
N ASP A 443 -1.61 27.53 -35.67
CA ASP A 443 -0.25 28.08 -35.58
C ASP A 443 -0.11 29.09 -34.45
N LYS A 444 -1.12 29.91 -34.21
CA LYS A 444 -1.14 30.85 -33.08
C LYS A 444 -1.18 30.13 -31.74
N GLU A 445 -2.07 29.15 -31.57
CA GLU A 445 -2.18 28.33 -30.34
C GLU A 445 -0.89 27.56 -30.09
N ILE A 446 -0.28 26.98 -31.13
CA ILE A 446 1.00 26.28 -31.03
C ILE A 446 2.13 27.21 -30.57
N ALA A 447 2.19 28.42 -31.12
CA ALA A 447 3.18 29.42 -30.74
C ALA A 447 3.03 29.83 -29.27
N GLU A 448 1.83 30.10 -28.80
CA GLU A 448 1.53 30.47 -27.43
C GLU A 448 1.89 29.31 -26.45
N LEU A 449 1.56 28.07 -26.81
CA LEU A 449 1.92 26.91 -25.99
C LEU A 449 3.42 26.62 -25.99
N LYS A 450 4.13 26.86 -27.09
CA LYS A 450 5.59 26.74 -27.15
C LYS A 450 6.29 27.73 -26.24
N ASP A 451 5.80 28.96 -26.22
CA ASP A 451 6.33 30.00 -25.32
C ASP A 451 6.09 29.58 -23.85
N GLN A 452 4.90 29.14 -23.52
CA GLN A 452 4.58 28.62 -22.19
C GLN A 452 5.45 27.41 -21.80
N GLU A 453 5.58 26.44 -22.70
CA GLU A 453 6.44 25.26 -22.47
C GLU A 453 7.89 25.68 -22.20
N HIS A 454 8.40 26.60 -22.98
CA HIS A 454 9.78 27.10 -22.85
C HIS A 454 10.01 27.78 -21.48
N ASP A 455 9.08 28.66 -21.08
CA ASP A 455 9.16 29.36 -19.78
C ASP A 455 9.05 28.39 -18.60
N PHE A 456 8.11 27.44 -18.65
CA PHE A 456 7.96 26.41 -17.64
C PHE A 456 9.19 25.50 -17.54
N ARG A 457 9.73 25.10 -18.69
CA ARG A 457 10.92 24.24 -18.75
C ARG A 457 12.13 24.95 -18.18
N ALA A 458 12.35 26.21 -18.53
CA ALA A 458 13.47 27.00 -18.00
C ALA A 458 13.38 27.18 -16.49
N LYS A 459 12.18 27.47 -15.97
CA LYS A 459 11.92 27.57 -14.54
C LYS A 459 12.18 26.24 -13.82
N TRP A 460 11.65 25.15 -14.36
CA TRP A 460 11.85 23.81 -13.81
C TRP A 460 13.32 23.38 -13.78
N GLU A 461 14.05 23.56 -14.89
CA GLU A 461 15.47 23.25 -14.98
C GLU A 461 16.30 24.09 -13.99
N GLY A 462 15.96 25.35 -13.81
CA GLY A 462 16.57 26.23 -12.83
C GLY A 462 16.34 25.76 -11.39
N GLU A 463 15.09 25.44 -11.04
CA GLU A 463 14.77 24.90 -9.71
C GLU A 463 15.42 23.52 -9.46
N LYS A 464 15.41 22.65 -10.47
CA LYS A 464 16.02 21.31 -10.40
C LYS A 464 17.53 21.39 -10.17
N ALA A 465 18.21 22.30 -10.85
CA ALA A 465 19.64 22.51 -10.66
C ALA A 465 19.98 22.94 -9.23
N LEU A 466 19.20 23.85 -8.64
CA LEU A 466 19.36 24.28 -7.25
C LEU A 466 19.10 23.15 -6.26
N VAL A 467 18.03 22.37 -6.45
CA VAL A 467 17.70 21.23 -5.59
C VAL A 467 18.77 20.14 -5.68
N ASN A 468 19.25 19.83 -6.89
CA ASN A 468 20.34 18.85 -7.09
C ASN A 468 21.62 19.29 -6.37
N LYS A 469 21.93 20.58 -6.37
CA LYS A 469 23.08 21.11 -5.65
C LYS A 469 22.92 20.96 -4.14
N ILE A 470 21.74 21.22 -3.59
CA ILE A 470 21.44 20.96 -2.18
C ILE A 470 21.66 19.48 -1.84
N GLN A 471 21.21 18.57 -2.70
CA GLN A 471 21.38 17.13 -2.47
C GLN A 471 22.85 16.70 -2.52
N GLN A 472 23.61 17.26 -3.44
CA GLN A 472 25.06 17.01 -3.51
C GLN A 472 25.77 17.50 -2.26
N ASP A 473 25.44 18.69 -1.76
CA ASP A 473 26.02 19.24 -0.54
C ASP A 473 25.66 18.40 0.69
N LYS A 474 24.42 17.92 0.78
CA LYS A 474 23.99 17.02 1.85
C LYS A 474 24.73 15.68 1.80
N GLN A 475 24.91 15.10 0.63
CA GLN A 475 25.65 13.86 0.44
C GLN A 475 27.13 14.05 0.86
N GLU A 476 27.71 15.18 0.52
CA GLU A 476 29.08 15.50 0.91
C GLU A 476 29.22 15.71 2.42
N ILE A 477 28.23 16.32 3.07
CA ILE A 477 28.17 16.43 4.54
C ILE A 477 28.14 15.04 5.18
N GLU A 478 27.34 14.12 4.70
CA GLU A 478 27.32 12.73 5.21
C GLU A 478 28.67 12.03 5.04
N ASN A 479 29.27 12.14 3.86
CA ASN A 479 30.59 11.57 3.59
C ASN A 479 31.67 12.15 4.51
N LEU A 480 31.64 13.46 4.76
CA LEU A 480 32.57 14.13 5.66
C LEU A 480 32.33 13.77 7.13
N LYS A 481 31.10 13.60 7.56
CA LYS A 481 30.79 13.10 8.92
C LYS A 481 31.34 11.69 9.12
N PHE A 482 31.16 10.82 8.14
CA PHE A 482 31.70 9.47 8.18
C PHE A 482 33.23 9.45 8.18
N GLU A 483 33.86 10.30 7.36
CA GLU A 483 35.31 10.48 7.37
C GLU A 483 35.81 11.00 8.73
N ALA A 484 35.12 11.98 9.33
CA ALA A 484 35.46 12.50 10.64
C ALA A 484 35.42 11.43 11.73
N GLU A 485 34.40 10.57 11.72
CA GLU A 485 34.31 9.47 12.68
C GLU A 485 35.44 8.44 12.48
N ARG A 486 35.79 8.15 11.22
CA ARG A 486 36.90 7.25 10.91
C ARG A 486 38.22 7.84 11.38
N MET A 487 38.47 9.12 11.10
CA MET A 487 39.69 9.81 11.51
C MET A 487 39.81 9.94 13.03
N GLU A 488 38.70 10.13 13.72
CA GLU A 488 38.65 10.15 15.17
C GLU A 488 39.07 8.81 15.79
N ARG A 489 38.64 7.70 15.19
CA ARG A 489 39.07 6.34 15.59
C ARG A 489 40.56 6.09 15.31
N GLU A 490 41.08 6.68 14.23
CA GLU A 490 42.51 6.60 13.86
C GLU A 490 43.42 7.58 14.64
N GLY A 491 42.80 8.45 15.46
CA GLY A 491 43.53 9.44 16.30
C GLY A 491 44.02 10.70 15.55
N ASN A 492 43.54 10.91 14.34
CA ASN A 492 43.87 12.10 13.54
C ASN A 492 42.93 13.28 13.86
N TYR A 493 43.15 13.92 15.00
CA TYR A 493 42.28 15.01 15.50
C TYR A 493 42.39 16.31 14.71
N GLU A 494 43.51 16.56 14.03
CA GLU A 494 43.68 17.73 13.17
C GLU A 494 42.72 17.69 11.97
N ARG A 495 42.61 16.54 11.33
CA ARG A 495 41.67 16.33 10.24
C ARG A 495 40.22 16.39 10.69
N VAL A 496 39.92 15.86 11.88
CA VAL A 496 38.58 15.92 12.48
C VAL A 496 38.18 17.38 12.72
N ALA A 497 39.08 18.21 13.27
CA ALA A 497 38.81 19.63 13.50
C ALA A 497 38.60 20.40 12.18
N GLU A 498 39.43 20.15 11.16
CA GLU A 498 39.25 20.73 9.83
C GLU A 498 37.87 20.37 9.23
N ILE A 499 37.45 19.12 9.32
CA ILE A 499 36.16 18.69 8.80
C ILE A 499 35.02 19.35 9.57
N ARG A 500 35.00 19.26 10.90
CA ARG A 500 33.90 19.76 11.75
C ARG A 500 33.75 21.28 11.75
N TYR A 501 34.84 22.02 11.80
CA TYR A 501 34.80 23.47 11.99
C TYR A 501 34.92 24.27 10.68
N SER A 502 35.39 23.69 9.61
CA SER A 502 35.58 24.38 8.33
C SER A 502 34.67 23.84 7.23
N LYS A 503 34.87 22.60 6.84
CA LYS A 503 34.20 22.03 5.68
C LYS A 503 32.68 21.81 5.88
N LEU A 504 32.28 21.27 7.03
CA LEU A 504 30.84 21.06 7.32
C LEU A 504 30.12 22.40 7.42
N LYS A 505 30.73 23.40 8.08
CA LYS A 505 30.14 24.72 8.21
C LYS A 505 30.01 25.44 6.88
N ALA A 506 30.99 25.33 6.00
CA ALA A 506 30.94 25.92 4.66
C ALA A 506 29.81 25.29 3.80
N LEU A 507 29.63 23.99 3.88
CA LEU A 507 28.54 23.30 3.18
C LEU A 507 27.17 23.63 3.73
N GLU A 508 27.01 23.73 5.06
CA GLU A 508 25.76 24.15 5.69
C GLU A 508 25.38 25.57 5.30
N ASP A 509 26.34 26.49 5.24
CA ASP A 509 26.11 27.86 4.81
C ASP A 509 25.76 27.94 3.32
N ASP A 510 26.37 27.14 2.49
CA ASP A 510 26.02 27.03 1.07
C ASP A 510 24.59 26.50 0.86
N ILE A 511 24.19 25.47 1.60
CA ILE A 511 22.81 24.96 1.60
C ILE A 511 21.82 26.06 1.98
N LYS A 512 22.10 26.87 3.01
CA LYS A 512 21.22 27.98 3.42
C LYS A 512 21.08 29.01 2.31
N LYS A 513 22.19 29.41 1.67
CA LYS A 513 22.16 30.33 0.53
C LYS A 513 21.33 29.82 -0.64
N ILE A 514 21.50 28.56 -0.99
CA ILE A 514 20.75 27.94 -2.08
C ILE A 514 19.26 27.84 -1.73
N GLN A 515 18.92 27.51 -0.48
CA GLN A 515 17.52 27.47 -0.02
C GLN A 515 16.87 28.86 -0.07
N GLU A 516 17.57 29.93 0.30
CA GLU A 516 17.08 31.32 0.17
C GLU A 516 16.89 31.71 -1.30
N GLN A 517 17.84 31.36 -2.16
CA GLN A 517 17.73 31.57 -3.61
C GLN A 517 16.56 30.79 -4.21
N LEU A 518 16.35 29.55 -3.79
CA LEU A 518 15.22 28.73 -4.23
C LEU A 518 13.87 29.34 -3.82
N LYS A 519 13.75 29.82 -2.58
CA LYS A 519 12.56 30.53 -2.10
C LYS A 519 12.27 31.80 -2.89
N SER A 520 13.29 32.57 -3.23
CA SER A 520 13.13 33.79 -4.04
C SER A 520 12.69 33.49 -5.47
N THR A 521 13.15 32.38 -6.03
CA THR A 521 12.84 31.97 -7.41
C THR A 521 11.45 31.37 -7.55
N GLN A 522 10.98 30.67 -6.50
CA GLN A 522 9.71 29.92 -6.53
C GLN A 522 8.46 30.83 -6.49
N GLY A 523 8.56 32.04 -5.93
CA GLY A 523 7.51 33.06 -6.02
C GLY A 523 6.06 32.62 -5.75
N GLY A 524 5.85 31.58 -4.94
CA GLY A 524 4.55 31.08 -4.52
C GLY A 524 4.09 29.74 -5.12
N ALA A 525 4.70 29.24 -6.20
CA ALA A 525 4.42 27.92 -6.75
C ALA A 525 5.73 27.19 -7.07
N ALA A 526 6.13 26.29 -6.20
CA ALA A 526 7.33 25.47 -6.38
C ALA A 526 7.09 24.35 -7.38
N MET A 527 7.92 24.25 -8.42
CA MET A 527 7.88 23.14 -9.39
C MET A 527 8.67 21.93 -8.89
N VAL A 528 9.74 22.16 -8.13
CA VAL A 528 10.57 21.12 -7.52
C VAL A 528 10.50 21.29 -6.01
N ARG A 529 9.94 20.29 -5.35
CA ARG A 529 9.77 20.26 -3.89
C ARG A 529 10.69 19.22 -3.27
N GLU A 530 11.17 19.48 -2.08
CA GLU A 530 12.03 18.58 -1.29
C GLU A 530 11.31 17.98 -0.08
N GLU A 531 10.19 18.53 0.31
CA GLU A 531 9.52 18.20 1.55
C GLU A 531 8.13 17.60 1.29
N VAL A 532 7.87 16.46 1.95
CA VAL A 532 6.53 15.88 2.01
C VAL A 532 5.70 16.68 3.00
N THR A 533 4.58 17.20 2.55
CA THR A 533 3.63 17.97 3.33
C THR A 533 2.35 17.20 3.64
N ALA A 534 1.50 17.76 4.50
CA ALA A 534 0.18 17.21 4.78
C ALA A 534 -0.68 17.09 3.50
N ASP A 535 -0.51 18.02 2.55
CA ASP A 535 -1.26 17.99 1.27
C ASP A 535 -0.83 16.80 0.40
N ASP A 536 0.44 16.44 0.39
CA ASP A 536 0.93 15.25 -0.32
C ASP A 536 0.32 13.97 0.25
N ILE A 537 0.22 13.87 1.55
CA ILE A 537 -0.46 12.77 2.23
C ILE A 537 -1.95 12.74 1.87
N ALA A 538 -2.62 13.89 1.89
CA ALA A 538 -4.03 13.99 1.50
C ALA A 538 -4.27 13.56 0.05
N GLU A 539 -3.35 13.85 -0.84
CA GLU A 539 -3.42 13.41 -2.24
C GLU A 539 -3.29 11.89 -2.38
N VAL A 540 -2.41 11.25 -1.63
CA VAL A 540 -2.29 9.78 -1.61
C VAL A 540 -3.56 9.15 -1.05
N VAL A 541 -4.11 9.68 0.04
CA VAL A 541 -5.38 9.21 0.60
C VAL A 541 -6.51 9.35 -0.42
N SER A 542 -6.57 10.46 -1.14
CA SER A 542 -7.56 10.68 -2.20
C SER A 542 -7.46 9.64 -3.31
N ARG A 543 -6.24 9.27 -3.68
CA ARG A 543 -5.99 8.24 -4.71
C ARG A 543 -6.41 6.85 -4.24
N TRP A 544 -6.11 6.48 -3.01
CA TRP A 544 -6.45 5.17 -2.46
C TRP A 544 -7.94 4.97 -2.23
N THR A 545 -8.61 6.01 -1.73
CA THR A 545 -10.01 5.93 -1.31
C THR A 545 -11.00 6.41 -2.38
N GLY A 546 -10.52 7.16 -3.38
CA GLY A 546 -11.38 7.89 -4.33
C GLY A 546 -12.08 9.11 -3.71
N ILE A 547 -11.78 9.46 -2.46
CA ILE A 547 -12.34 10.60 -1.74
C ILE A 547 -11.48 11.83 -2.03
N PRO A 548 -12.03 12.99 -2.41
CA PRO A 548 -11.24 14.17 -2.76
C PRO A 548 -10.68 14.91 -1.53
N VAL A 549 -9.93 14.22 -0.69
CA VAL A 549 -9.41 14.71 0.59
C VAL A 549 -8.48 15.91 0.41
N SER A 550 -7.67 15.92 -0.64
CA SER A 550 -6.73 17.02 -0.93
C SER A 550 -7.42 18.36 -1.17
N ARG A 551 -8.57 18.35 -1.83
CA ARG A 551 -9.37 19.55 -2.04
C ARG A 551 -10.09 20.04 -0.79
N MET A 552 -10.27 19.16 0.17
CA MET A 552 -10.99 19.44 1.42
C MET A 552 -10.12 20.12 2.48
N MET A 553 -8.80 19.90 2.48
CA MET A 553 -7.92 20.40 3.53
C MET A 553 -7.63 21.91 3.44
N GLN A 554 -7.44 22.46 2.25
CA GLN A 554 -7.07 23.87 2.07
C GLN A 554 -8.24 24.86 2.12
N SER A 555 -9.41 24.43 1.68
CA SER A 555 -10.57 25.31 1.55
C SER A 555 -11.73 24.95 2.49
N GLU A 556 -11.58 23.94 3.31
CA GLU A 556 -12.71 23.40 4.12
C GLU A 556 -13.23 24.43 5.12
N ARG A 557 -12.36 25.19 5.76
CA ARG A 557 -12.78 26.24 6.72
C ARG A 557 -13.57 27.36 6.05
N GLU A 558 -13.07 27.88 4.94
CA GLU A 558 -13.74 28.94 4.20
C GLU A 558 -15.03 28.44 3.57
N LYS A 559 -15.00 27.27 2.97
CA LYS A 559 -16.18 26.63 2.40
C LYS A 559 -17.28 26.41 3.41
N LEU A 560 -16.95 25.88 4.58
CA LEU A 560 -17.94 25.65 5.64
C LEU A 560 -18.51 26.96 6.23
N LEU A 561 -17.75 28.03 6.26
CA LEU A 561 -18.22 29.34 6.70
C LEU A 561 -19.21 29.96 5.70
N HIS A 562 -19.08 29.66 4.41
CA HIS A 562 -19.94 30.16 3.33
C HIS A 562 -20.87 29.09 2.74
N LEU A 563 -21.14 28.03 3.52
CA LEU A 563 -21.91 26.87 3.03
C LEU A 563 -23.35 27.29 2.59
N GLU A 564 -23.98 28.18 3.31
CA GLU A 564 -25.32 28.70 2.94
C GLU A 564 -25.31 29.36 1.57
N GLU A 565 -24.34 30.20 1.29
CA GLU A 565 -24.24 30.92 0.01
C GLU A 565 -24.03 29.95 -1.17
N GLU A 566 -23.21 28.95 -0.94
CA GLU A 566 -22.93 27.94 -1.96
C GLU A 566 -24.14 27.03 -2.23
N LEU A 567 -24.85 26.63 -1.18
CA LEU A 567 -26.08 25.85 -1.34
C LEU A 567 -27.20 26.66 -2.05
N HIS A 568 -27.30 27.97 -1.80
CA HIS A 568 -28.25 28.85 -2.46
C HIS A 568 -28.00 29.04 -3.96
N LYS A 569 -26.78 28.83 -4.43
CA LYS A 569 -26.51 28.83 -5.89
C LYS A 569 -27.29 27.75 -6.64
N ARG A 570 -27.71 26.72 -5.96
CA ARG A 570 -28.40 25.56 -6.55
C ARG A 570 -29.81 25.36 -6.00
N VAL A 571 -30.06 25.71 -4.75
CA VAL A 571 -31.35 25.57 -4.08
C VAL A 571 -31.95 26.96 -3.85
N ILE A 572 -33.10 27.19 -4.43
CA ILE A 572 -33.80 28.45 -4.32
C ILE A 572 -34.76 28.46 -3.15
N GLY A 573 -34.74 29.51 -2.37
CA GLY A 573 -35.52 29.61 -1.13
C GLY A 573 -35.01 28.68 -0.06
N GLN A 574 -35.89 28.23 0.84
CA GLN A 574 -35.60 27.27 1.94
C GLN A 574 -34.48 27.72 2.89
N ASP A 575 -34.43 29.01 3.20
CA ASP A 575 -33.35 29.60 4.03
C ASP A 575 -33.19 28.90 5.39
N GLU A 576 -34.33 28.58 6.06
CA GLU A 576 -34.26 27.86 7.33
C GLU A 576 -33.69 26.46 7.19
N ALA A 577 -34.04 25.73 6.13
CA ALA A 577 -33.53 24.41 5.84
C ALA A 577 -32.02 24.43 5.57
N ILE A 578 -31.57 25.36 4.74
CA ILE A 578 -30.17 25.53 4.40
C ILE A 578 -29.35 25.92 5.64
N THR A 579 -29.85 26.85 6.46
CA THR A 579 -29.18 27.25 7.71
C THR A 579 -29.06 26.08 8.69
N ALA A 580 -30.12 25.32 8.90
CA ALA A 580 -30.13 24.17 9.82
C ALA A 580 -29.15 23.07 9.36
N VAL A 581 -29.14 22.76 8.06
CA VAL A 581 -28.20 21.79 7.48
C VAL A 581 -26.76 22.27 7.60
N SER A 582 -26.50 23.52 7.29
CA SER A 582 -25.17 24.12 7.36
C SER A 582 -24.63 24.13 8.81
N ASP A 583 -25.45 24.46 9.79
CA ASP A 583 -25.06 24.47 11.19
C ASP A 583 -24.76 23.05 11.71
N ALA A 584 -25.53 22.06 11.33
CA ALA A 584 -25.30 20.67 11.71
C ALA A 584 -23.98 20.12 11.10
N VAL A 585 -23.71 20.40 9.84
CA VAL A 585 -22.47 20.03 9.16
C VAL A 585 -21.27 20.72 9.84
N ARG A 586 -21.37 22.01 10.13
CA ARG A 586 -20.33 22.77 10.84
C ARG A 586 -20.04 22.22 12.23
N ARG A 587 -21.06 21.88 13.04
CA ARG A 587 -20.89 21.24 14.35
C ARG A 587 -20.12 19.93 14.27
N SER A 588 -20.48 19.09 13.33
CA SER A 588 -19.79 17.82 13.11
C SER A 588 -18.32 18.02 12.71
N ARG A 589 -18.06 18.96 11.81
CA ARG A 589 -16.70 19.26 11.33
C ARG A 589 -15.81 19.97 12.37
N ALA A 590 -16.42 20.71 13.27
CA ALA A 590 -15.71 21.36 14.39
C ALA A 590 -15.42 20.38 15.56
N GLY A 591 -15.80 19.10 15.44
CA GLY A 591 -15.59 18.11 16.50
C GLY A 591 -16.53 18.27 17.71
N LEU A 592 -17.63 18.99 17.56
CA LEU A 592 -18.61 19.23 18.61
C LEU A 592 -19.75 18.20 18.63
N GLN A 593 -19.60 17.11 17.91
CA GLN A 593 -20.55 16.00 17.84
C GLN A 593 -19.83 14.68 18.18
N ASP A 594 -20.60 13.67 18.62
CA ASP A 594 -20.05 12.33 18.87
C ASP A 594 -19.38 11.76 17.60
N PRO A 595 -18.09 11.45 17.64
CA PRO A 595 -17.35 10.96 16.48
C PRO A 595 -17.81 9.58 15.97
N LYS A 596 -18.60 8.87 16.77
CA LYS A 596 -19.17 7.56 16.38
C LYS A 596 -20.37 7.69 15.46
N ARG A 597 -21.03 8.84 15.42
CA ARG A 597 -22.23 9.07 14.61
C ARG A 597 -21.89 9.50 13.17
N PRO A 598 -22.82 9.36 12.21
CA PRO A 598 -22.69 10.00 10.91
C PRO A 598 -22.44 11.52 11.01
N ILE A 599 -21.94 12.12 9.95
CA ILE A 599 -21.68 13.59 9.90
C ILE A 599 -22.92 14.37 10.31
N ALA A 600 -24.06 14.02 9.73
CA ALA A 600 -25.36 14.58 10.07
C ALA A 600 -26.50 13.63 9.65
N SER A 601 -27.65 13.77 10.27
CA SER A 601 -28.86 13.04 9.93
C SER A 601 -30.08 13.98 9.94
N PHE A 602 -30.84 13.98 8.86
CA PHE A 602 -31.98 14.89 8.67
C PHE A 602 -33.22 14.15 8.18
N ILE A 603 -34.38 14.65 8.57
CA ILE A 603 -35.65 14.36 7.92
C ILE A 603 -36.15 15.63 7.23
N PHE A 604 -36.32 15.60 5.92
CA PHE A 604 -36.88 16.69 5.15
C PHE A 604 -38.36 16.46 4.88
N LEU A 605 -39.17 17.35 5.41
CA LEU A 605 -40.64 17.34 5.27
C LEU A 605 -41.05 18.40 4.23
N GLY A 606 -42.14 18.16 3.53
CA GLY A 606 -42.70 19.11 2.60
C GLY A 606 -43.32 18.43 1.39
N THR A 607 -44.09 19.21 0.63
CA THR A 607 -44.71 18.75 -0.60
C THR A 607 -43.70 18.42 -1.69
N THR A 608 -44.15 17.78 -2.74
CA THR A 608 -43.29 17.45 -3.88
C THR A 608 -42.79 18.71 -4.60
N GLY A 609 -41.55 18.72 -5.05
CA GLY A 609 -41.02 19.80 -5.90
C GLY A 609 -40.59 21.08 -5.18
N VAL A 610 -40.37 21.01 -3.86
CA VAL A 610 -39.90 22.14 -3.03
C VAL A 610 -38.38 22.20 -2.85
N GLY A 611 -37.64 21.24 -3.39
CA GLY A 611 -36.17 21.27 -3.39
C GLY A 611 -35.49 20.28 -2.43
N LYS A 612 -36.20 19.33 -1.83
CA LYS A 612 -35.64 18.34 -0.88
C LYS A 612 -34.48 17.52 -1.50
N THR A 613 -34.74 16.90 -2.63
CA THR A 613 -33.72 16.10 -3.35
C THR A 613 -32.61 16.98 -3.91
N GLU A 614 -32.93 18.19 -4.33
CA GLU A 614 -31.95 19.13 -4.87
C GLU A 614 -30.97 19.61 -3.80
N LEU A 615 -31.44 19.81 -2.57
CA LEU A 615 -30.56 20.12 -1.44
C LEU A 615 -29.60 18.95 -1.12
N ALA A 616 -30.08 17.72 -1.18
CA ALA A 616 -29.23 16.54 -1.02
C ALA A 616 -28.14 16.45 -2.11
N LYS A 617 -28.51 16.73 -3.34
CA LYS A 617 -27.54 16.78 -4.47
C LYS A 617 -26.55 17.94 -4.32
N ALA A 618 -27.02 19.10 -3.89
CA ALA A 618 -26.16 20.26 -3.65
C ALA A 618 -25.13 19.98 -2.54
N LEU A 619 -25.53 19.31 -1.46
CA LEU A 619 -24.64 18.87 -0.39
C LEU A 619 -23.59 17.89 -0.92
N ALA A 620 -23.98 16.90 -1.72
CA ALA A 620 -23.07 15.94 -2.33
C ALA A 620 -22.06 16.63 -3.24
N GLU A 621 -22.49 17.51 -4.10
CA GLU A 621 -21.62 18.29 -5.00
C GLU A 621 -20.64 19.17 -4.23
N TYR A 622 -21.13 19.86 -3.21
CA TYR A 622 -20.30 20.81 -2.49
C TYR A 622 -19.34 20.17 -1.48
N LEU A 623 -19.81 19.24 -0.69
CA LEU A 623 -19.00 18.59 0.35
C LEU A 623 -18.11 17.46 -0.21
N PHE A 624 -18.57 16.77 -1.24
CA PHE A 624 -17.91 15.60 -1.81
C PHE A 624 -17.45 15.79 -3.26
N ASN A 625 -17.52 17.01 -3.76
CA ASN A 625 -17.10 17.47 -5.09
C ASN A 625 -17.74 16.78 -6.31
N ASP A 626 -18.74 15.94 -6.09
CA ASP A 626 -19.45 15.26 -7.17
C ASP A 626 -20.89 14.96 -6.75
N GLU A 627 -21.85 15.39 -7.57
CA GLU A 627 -23.25 15.07 -7.40
C GLU A 627 -23.53 13.56 -7.38
N SER A 628 -22.70 12.76 -8.05
CA SER A 628 -22.81 11.30 -8.06
C SER A 628 -22.40 10.62 -6.74
N MET A 629 -21.80 11.36 -5.81
CA MET A 629 -21.50 10.91 -4.45
C MET A 629 -22.75 10.91 -3.56
N MET A 630 -23.82 10.42 -4.11
CA MET A 630 -25.11 10.24 -3.45
C MET A 630 -25.66 8.84 -3.75
N THR A 631 -26.04 8.14 -2.69
CA THR A 631 -26.79 6.88 -2.79
C THR A 631 -28.26 7.15 -2.51
N ARG A 632 -29.10 6.91 -3.51
CA ARG A 632 -30.54 7.12 -3.41
C ARG A 632 -31.25 5.77 -3.25
N ILE A 633 -32.05 5.64 -2.20
CA ILE A 633 -32.86 4.47 -1.93
C ILE A 633 -34.32 4.92 -1.79
N ASP A 634 -35.16 4.39 -2.66
CA ASP A 634 -36.62 4.65 -2.64
C ASP A 634 -37.29 3.70 -1.66
N MET A 635 -37.78 4.21 -0.54
CA MET A 635 -38.42 3.41 0.51
C MET A 635 -39.76 2.83 0.08
N SER A 636 -40.37 3.29 -1.01
CA SER A 636 -41.56 2.66 -1.58
C SER A 636 -41.35 1.20 -2.04
N GLU A 637 -40.13 0.85 -2.35
CA GLU A 637 -39.70 -0.52 -2.69
C GLU A 637 -39.46 -1.43 -1.46
N TYR A 638 -39.49 -0.88 -0.24
CA TYR A 638 -39.15 -1.54 1.02
C TYR A 638 -40.35 -1.62 1.98
N GLN A 639 -41.54 -1.83 1.47
CA GLN A 639 -42.78 -1.91 2.25
C GLN A 639 -42.96 -3.26 2.94
N GLU A 640 -42.31 -4.30 2.44
CA GLU A 640 -42.45 -5.65 2.98
C GLU A 640 -41.36 -5.99 4.00
N LYS A 641 -41.65 -6.87 4.93
CA LYS A 641 -40.70 -7.31 5.97
C LYS A 641 -39.41 -7.88 5.43
N PHE A 642 -39.48 -8.61 4.32
CA PHE A 642 -38.30 -9.21 3.68
C PHE A 642 -37.42 -8.19 2.94
N SER A 643 -37.89 -6.99 2.75
CA SER A 643 -37.14 -5.92 2.07
C SER A 643 -35.88 -5.49 2.84
N VAL A 644 -35.83 -5.70 4.17
CA VAL A 644 -34.61 -5.43 4.97
C VAL A 644 -33.42 -6.24 4.45
N THR A 645 -33.63 -7.47 3.99
CA THR A 645 -32.58 -8.30 3.43
C THR A 645 -31.96 -7.72 2.15
N ARG A 646 -32.72 -6.91 1.41
CA ARG A 646 -32.21 -6.18 0.25
C ARG A 646 -31.26 -5.04 0.62
N LEU A 647 -31.41 -4.47 1.81
CA LEU A 647 -30.53 -3.39 2.31
C LEU A 647 -29.18 -3.92 2.79
N ILE A 648 -29.19 -5.00 3.56
CA ILE A 648 -28.02 -5.55 4.25
C ILE A 648 -27.46 -6.83 3.62
N GLY A 649 -28.21 -7.46 2.72
CA GLY A 649 -27.91 -8.74 2.08
C GLY A 649 -28.71 -9.90 2.67
N ALA A 650 -28.95 -10.94 1.85
CA ALA A 650 -29.68 -12.13 2.25
C ALA A 650 -28.85 -12.99 3.23
N PRO A 651 -29.48 -13.70 4.18
CA PRO A 651 -28.79 -14.65 5.06
C PRO A 651 -28.13 -15.81 4.25
N PRO A 652 -27.14 -16.49 4.83
CA PRO A 652 -26.53 -17.67 4.21
C PRO A 652 -27.57 -18.72 3.82
N GLY A 653 -27.49 -19.22 2.59
CA GLY A 653 -28.39 -20.23 2.05
C GLY A 653 -29.64 -19.69 1.34
N TYR A 654 -29.84 -18.40 1.30
CA TYR A 654 -30.93 -17.77 0.54
C TYR A 654 -30.44 -17.21 -0.81
N VAL A 655 -31.35 -17.12 -1.78
CA VAL A 655 -31.08 -16.52 -3.09
C VAL A 655 -30.65 -15.05 -2.91
N GLY A 656 -29.56 -14.65 -3.57
CA GLY A 656 -29.01 -13.29 -3.46
C GLY A 656 -27.96 -13.11 -2.35
N TYR A 657 -27.54 -14.15 -1.65
CA TYR A 657 -26.47 -14.07 -0.63
C TYR A 657 -25.16 -13.49 -1.16
N ASP A 658 -24.79 -13.87 -2.39
CA ASP A 658 -23.52 -13.43 -3.01
C ASP A 658 -23.56 -11.98 -3.52
N GLU A 659 -24.74 -11.43 -3.78
CA GLU A 659 -24.93 -10.10 -4.35
C GLU A 659 -24.69 -8.98 -3.31
N GLY A 660 -24.82 -9.28 -2.01
CA GLY A 660 -24.71 -8.29 -0.94
C GLY A 660 -25.94 -7.38 -0.81
N GLY A 661 -25.95 -6.48 0.16
CA GLY A 661 -27.03 -5.53 0.40
C GLY A 661 -26.86 -4.24 -0.44
N GLN A 662 -27.96 -3.69 -0.92
CA GLN A 662 -27.94 -2.46 -1.73
C GLN A 662 -27.36 -1.27 -0.94
N LEU A 663 -27.76 -1.08 0.31
CA LEU A 663 -27.25 -0.01 1.16
C LEU A 663 -25.78 -0.26 1.58
N THR A 664 -25.49 -1.44 2.09
CA THR A 664 -24.17 -1.80 2.59
C THR A 664 -23.10 -1.79 1.50
N GLU A 665 -23.38 -2.32 0.31
CA GLU A 665 -22.46 -2.28 -0.82
C GLU A 665 -22.28 -0.86 -1.38
N ALA A 666 -23.35 -0.06 -1.47
CA ALA A 666 -23.26 1.32 -1.94
C ALA A 666 -22.37 2.18 -1.04
N VAL A 667 -22.54 2.09 0.27
CA VAL A 667 -21.74 2.85 1.25
C VAL A 667 -20.33 2.29 1.36
N ARG A 668 -20.14 0.98 1.23
CA ARG A 668 -18.80 0.38 1.17
C ARG A 668 -17.99 0.90 -0.02
N ARG A 669 -18.62 1.08 -1.18
CA ARG A 669 -17.98 1.63 -2.37
C ARG A 669 -17.78 3.14 -2.32
N LYS A 670 -18.69 3.85 -1.67
CA LYS A 670 -18.68 5.30 -1.51
C LYS A 670 -18.85 5.67 -0.03
N PRO A 671 -17.84 5.45 0.81
CA PRO A 671 -17.94 5.66 2.25
C PRO A 671 -18.09 7.14 2.65
N TYR A 672 -17.83 8.04 1.72
CA TYR A 672 -17.91 9.48 1.87
C TYR A 672 -18.97 10.01 0.90
N SER A 673 -20.21 10.00 1.32
CA SER A 673 -21.35 10.28 0.45
C SER A 673 -22.58 10.74 1.21
N VAL A 674 -23.57 11.25 0.48
CA VAL A 674 -24.92 11.48 0.98
C VAL A 674 -25.76 10.23 0.74
N VAL A 675 -26.39 9.72 1.76
CA VAL A 675 -27.36 8.61 1.67
C VAL A 675 -28.76 9.19 1.79
N LEU A 676 -29.52 9.12 0.72
CA LEU A 676 -30.88 9.65 0.60
C LEU A 676 -31.89 8.54 0.62
N PHE A 677 -32.78 8.55 1.64
CA PHE A 677 -33.93 7.67 1.73
C PHE A 677 -35.20 8.44 1.35
N ASP A 678 -35.72 8.18 0.18
CA ASP A 678 -36.94 8.85 -0.30
C ASP A 678 -38.20 8.16 0.26
N GLU A 679 -39.18 8.96 0.62
CA GLU A 679 -40.51 8.54 1.07
C GLU A 679 -40.46 7.55 2.27
N ILE A 680 -39.76 7.96 3.31
CA ILE A 680 -39.46 7.13 4.49
C ILE A 680 -40.71 6.58 5.18
N GLU A 681 -41.85 7.27 5.12
CA GLU A 681 -43.11 6.85 5.67
C GLU A 681 -43.67 5.55 5.05
N LYS A 682 -43.21 5.19 3.87
CA LYS A 682 -43.63 3.97 3.16
C LYS A 682 -42.83 2.73 3.54
N ALA A 683 -41.72 2.87 4.25
CA ALA A 683 -40.86 1.75 4.61
C ALA A 683 -41.50 0.88 5.73
N HIS A 684 -41.17 -0.40 5.70
CA HIS A 684 -41.54 -1.32 6.79
C HIS A 684 -40.82 -0.93 8.09
N PRO A 685 -41.49 -1.05 9.29
CA PRO A 685 -40.88 -0.70 10.58
C PRO A 685 -39.52 -1.35 10.87
N ASP A 686 -39.25 -2.55 10.37
CA ASP A 686 -37.95 -3.25 10.55
C ASP A 686 -36.78 -2.53 9.86
N VAL A 687 -37.04 -1.74 8.84
CA VAL A 687 -36.03 -0.88 8.19
C VAL A 687 -35.53 0.18 9.19
N PHE A 688 -36.40 0.75 9.98
CA PHE A 688 -36.01 1.76 10.97
C PHE A 688 -35.18 1.18 12.11
N ASN A 689 -35.41 -0.06 12.50
CA ASN A 689 -34.60 -0.75 13.49
C ASN A 689 -33.14 -0.95 12.96
N THR A 690 -33.01 -1.23 11.68
CA THR A 690 -31.70 -1.31 11.02
C THR A 690 -31.01 0.05 10.97
N LEU A 691 -31.74 1.11 10.63
CA LEU A 691 -31.21 2.47 10.58
C LEU A 691 -30.83 3.03 11.95
N LEU A 692 -31.45 2.58 13.04
CA LEU A 692 -31.08 2.96 14.41
C LEU A 692 -29.60 2.67 14.69
N GLN A 693 -29.10 1.53 14.27
CA GLN A 693 -27.69 1.16 14.43
C GLN A 693 -26.78 2.13 13.66
N VAL A 694 -27.18 2.53 12.46
CA VAL A 694 -26.44 3.52 11.65
C VAL A 694 -26.41 4.88 12.34
N LEU A 695 -27.54 5.32 12.88
CA LEU A 695 -27.67 6.64 13.51
C LEU A 695 -26.92 6.73 14.85
N ASP A 696 -26.82 5.63 15.59
CA ASP A 696 -26.15 5.59 16.89
C ASP A 696 -24.66 5.37 16.80
N ASP A 697 -24.28 4.31 16.08
CA ASP A 697 -22.91 3.80 16.06
C ASP A 697 -22.16 4.13 14.76
N GLY A 698 -22.85 4.72 13.78
CA GLY A 698 -22.27 5.01 12.48
C GLY A 698 -21.74 3.80 11.73
N ARG A 699 -22.32 2.63 11.98
CA ARG A 699 -21.93 1.36 11.37
C ARG A 699 -23.13 0.45 11.12
N LEU A 700 -22.96 -0.43 10.14
CA LEU A 700 -23.94 -1.46 9.82
C LEU A 700 -23.20 -2.73 9.39
N THR A 701 -23.52 -3.87 9.98
CA THR A 701 -22.93 -5.16 9.61
C THR A 701 -23.73 -5.78 8.47
N ASP A 702 -23.03 -6.17 7.40
CA ASP A 702 -23.64 -6.85 6.26
C ASP A 702 -23.87 -8.34 6.52
N ASN A 703 -24.50 -9.03 5.56
CA ASN A 703 -24.77 -10.47 5.63
C ASN A 703 -23.52 -11.35 5.64
N LYS A 704 -22.37 -10.82 5.25
CA LYS A 704 -21.06 -11.52 5.24
C LYS A 704 -20.25 -11.24 6.52
N GLY A 705 -20.87 -10.56 7.50
CA GLY A 705 -20.22 -10.18 8.76
C GLY A 705 -19.25 -8.99 8.66
N ARG A 706 -19.20 -8.30 7.52
CA ARG A 706 -18.36 -7.12 7.35
C ARG A 706 -19.03 -5.89 7.94
N VAL A 707 -18.28 -5.11 8.69
CA VAL A 707 -18.76 -3.83 9.26
C VAL A 707 -18.59 -2.73 8.22
N VAL A 708 -19.69 -2.10 7.83
CA VAL A 708 -19.71 -0.96 6.90
C VAL A 708 -19.75 0.33 7.70
N ASN A 709 -18.83 1.25 7.38
CA ASN A 709 -18.68 2.51 8.10
C ASN A 709 -19.54 3.62 7.49
N PHE A 710 -20.42 4.21 8.28
CA PHE A 710 -21.29 5.35 7.92
C PHE A 710 -20.86 6.68 8.56
N LYS A 711 -19.76 6.72 9.29
CA LYS A 711 -19.32 7.92 10.03
C LYS A 711 -19.00 9.13 9.15
N ASN A 712 -18.65 8.89 7.88
CA ASN A 712 -18.36 9.91 6.91
C ASN A 712 -19.52 10.18 5.93
N THR A 713 -20.72 9.74 6.26
CA THR A 713 -21.93 9.94 5.46
C THR A 713 -22.84 10.97 6.08
N ILE A 714 -23.65 11.62 5.24
CA ILE A 714 -24.79 12.44 5.64
C ILE A 714 -26.04 11.64 5.30
N ILE A 715 -26.86 11.37 6.30
CA ILE A 715 -28.13 10.64 6.15
C ILE A 715 -29.27 11.65 5.96
N ILE A 716 -29.94 11.56 4.84
CA ILE A 716 -31.11 12.41 4.53
C ILE A 716 -32.30 11.51 4.25
N MET A 717 -33.41 11.76 4.92
CA MET A 717 -34.68 11.08 4.72
C MET A 717 -35.70 12.09 4.27
N THR A 718 -36.47 11.78 3.24
CA THR A 718 -37.53 12.66 2.77
C THR A 718 -38.90 12.08 3.06
N SER A 719 -39.88 12.93 3.38
CA SER A 719 -41.27 12.55 3.58
C SER A 719 -42.23 13.65 3.12
N ASN A 720 -43.36 13.23 2.62
CA ASN A 720 -44.48 14.13 2.29
C ASN A 720 -45.45 14.27 3.48
N ALA A 721 -45.23 13.57 4.57
CA ALA A 721 -46.06 13.62 5.78
C ALA A 721 -45.89 14.95 6.55
N SER A 722 -46.89 15.35 7.32
CA SER A 722 -46.77 16.45 8.25
C SER A 722 -45.96 16.04 9.48
N ARG A 723 -45.47 17.04 10.23
CA ARG A 723 -44.71 16.78 11.46
C ARG A 723 -45.53 15.99 12.52
N GLU A 724 -46.83 16.21 12.57
CA GLU A 724 -47.74 15.47 13.45
C GLU A 724 -47.89 14.01 13.01
N MET A 725 -48.07 13.76 11.72
CA MET A 725 -48.12 12.39 11.17
C MET A 725 -46.84 11.64 11.39
N LEU A 726 -45.72 12.32 11.28
CA LEU A 726 -44.39 11.74 11.51
C LEU A 726 -44.28 11.20 12.95
N ARG A 727 -44.72 11.98 13.95
CA ARG A 727 -44.72 11.56 15.36
C ARG A 727 -45.65 10.37 15.65
N LYS A 728 -46.69 10.19 14.84
CA LYS A 728 -47.60 9.02 14.96
C LYS A 728 -47.02 7.78 14.24
N THR A 729 -46.29 7.97 13.19
CA THR A 729 -45.75 6.88 12.33
C THR A 729 -44.45 6.28 12.90
N PHE A 730 -43.62 7.13 13.46
CA PHE A 730 -42.30 6.73 13.94
C PHE A 730 -42.20 6.68 15.45
N ARG A 731 -41.44 5.72 15.98
CA ARG A 731 -41.17 5.63 17.40
C ARG A 731 -40.34 6.83 17.87
N PRO A 732 -40.62 7.34 19.11
CA PRO A 732 -39.85 8.45 19.67
C PRO A 732 -38.33 8.19 19.70
N GLU A 733 -37.90 6.95 19.92
CA GLU A 733 -36.51 6.54 19.91
C GLU A 733 -35.84 6.85 18.58
N PHE A 734 -36.50 6.59 17.46
CA PHE A 734 -35.98 6.88 16.14
C PHE A 734 -35.87 8.39 15.88
N LEU A 735 -36.92 9.13 16.18
CA LEU A 735 -36.96 10.58 15.96
C LEU A 735 -35.94 11.34 16.80
N ASN A 736 -35.67 10.88 18.02
CA ASN A 736 -34.69 11.50 18.93
C ASN A 736 -33.24 11.30 18.49
N ARG A 737 -32.98 10.38 17.56
CA ARG A 737 -31.66 10.11 17.01
C ARG A 737 -31.34 10.91 15.75
N ILE A 738 -32.37 11.53 15.18
CA ILE A 738 -32.19 12.42 14.02
C ILE A 738 -31.70 13.78 14.53
N ASP A 739 -30.69 14.34 13.88
CA ASP A 739 -30.12 15.63 14.30
C ASP A 739 -31.13 16.77 14.15
N ASP A 740 -31.87 16.80 13.04
CA ASP A 740 -32.92 17.80 12.83
C ASP A 740 -34.04 17.31 11.89
N ILE A 741 -35.25 17.79 12.14
CA ILE A 741 -36.44 17.58 11.31
C ILE A 741 -36.81 18.93 10.70
N ILE A 742 -36.61 19.05 9.41
CA ILE A 742 -36.67 20.32 8.67
C ILE A 742 -37.91 20.32 7.78
N THR A 743 -38.75 21.33 7.93
CA THR A 743 -39.92 21.51 7.05
C THR A 743 -39.58 22.47 5.90
N PHE A 744 -39.72 22.01 4.67
CA PHE A 744 -39.56 22.81 3.47
C PHE A 744 -40.85 23.58 3.19
N LYS A 745 -40.70 24.85 2.85
CA LYS A 745 -41.83 25.73 2.54
C LYS A 745 -42.22 25.63 1.07
N PRO A 746 -43.50 25.80 0.69
CA PRO A 746 -43.90 25.92 -0.71
C PRO A 746 -43.19 27.09 -1.38
N LEU A 747 -42.79 26.90 -2.63
CA LEU A 747 -42.13 27.95 -3.41
C LEU A 747 -43.10 29.03 -3.82
N THR A 748 -42.66 30.30 -3.72
CA THR A 748 -43.41 31.44 -4.26
C THR A 748 -43.22 31.54 -5.78
N GLN A 749 -44.05 32.31 -6.44
CA GLN A 749 -43.97 32.49 -7.91
C GLN A 749 -42.65 33.16 -8.33
N GLU A 750 -42.17 34.09 -7.50
CA GLU A 750 -40.83 34.70 -7.71
C GLU A 750 -39.69 33.68 -7.61
N GLN A 751 -39.77 32.78 -6.65
CA GLN A 751 -38.78 31.70 -6.48
C GLN A 751 -38.85 30.68 -7.62
N ILE A 752 -40.02 30.40 -8.17
CA ILE A 752 -40.18 29.57 -9.37
C ILE A 752 -39.48 30.22 -10.58
N ALA A 753 -39.59 31.55 -10.73
CA ALA A 753 -38.85 32.26 -11.77
C ALA A 753 -37.32 32.12 -11.65
N GLU A 754 -36.81 32.17 -10.43
CA GLU A 754 -35.39 31.92 -10.16
C GLU A 754 -35.00 30.47 -10.47
N VAL A 755 -35.84 29.47 -10.17
CA VAL A 755 -35.61 28.06 -10.54
C VAL A 755 -35.55 27.92 -12.09
N VAL A 756 -36.45 28.58 -12.81
CA VAL A 756 -36.41 28.59 -14.29
C VAL A 756 -35.10 29.16 -14.80
N GLU A 757 -34.65 30.26 -14.22
CA GLU A 757 -33.38 30.89 -14.61
C GLU A 757 -32.19 29.98 -14.38
N LEU A 758 -32.14 29.27 -13.26
CA LEU A 758 -31.10 28.25 -13.00
C LEU A 758 -31.11 27.11 -14.02
N GLN A 759 -32.28 26.60 -14.37
CA GLN A 759 -32.43 25.57 -15.39
C GLN A 759 -32.01 26.08 -16.78
N MET A 760 -32.31 27.31 -17.10
CA MET A 760 -31.87 27.95 -18.37
C MET A 760 -30.36 28.13 -18.39
N LYS A 761 -29.70 28.46 -17.31
CA LYS A 761 -28.23 28.47 -17.19
C LYS A 761 -27.61 27.10 -17.46
N ARG A 762 -28.26 26.02 -17.03
CA ARG A 762 -27.83 24.65 -17.38
C ARG A 762 -27.96 24.36 -18.86
N VAL A 763 -29.05 24.80 -19.50
CA VAL A 763 -29.22 24.69 -20.97
C VAL A 763 -28.15 25.48 -21.71
N LYS A 764 -27.83 26.68 -21.24
CA LYS A 764 -26.74 27.51 -21.79
C LYS A 764 -25.40 26.76 -21.73
N LYS A 765 -25.04 26.18 -20.56
CA LYS A 765 -23.83 25.36 -20.40
C LYS A 765 -23.81 24.16 -21.35
N MET A 766 -24.93 23.54 -21.61
CA MET A 766 -25.03 22.37 -22.49
C MET A 766 -24.80 22.74 -23.97
N LEU A 767 -25.10 23.98 -24.36
CA LEU A 767 -24.93 24.48 -25.72
C LEU A 767 -23.54 25.10 -25.99
N GLU A 768 -22.85 25.56 -24.96
CA GLU A 768 -21.51 26.15 -25.09
C GLU A 768 -20.48 25.25 -25.80
N PRO A 769 -20.34 23.95 -25.49
CA PRO A 769 -19.44 23.05 -26.21
C PRO A 769 -19.76 22.88 -27.70
N GLN A 770 -21.01 23.13 -28.09
CA GLN A 770 -21.47 23.06 -29.49
C GLN A 770 -21.27 24.39 -30.24
N GLY A 771 -20.77 25.41 -29.52
CA GLY A 771 -20.49 26.72 -30.10
C GLY A 771 -21.69 27.68 -30.17
N PHE A 772 -22.78 27.38 -29.47
CA PHE A 772 -23.95 28.24 -29.39
C PHE A 772 -23.96 29.06 -28.12
N GLU A 773 -24.19 30.36 -28.22
CA GLU A 773 -24.43 31.24 -27.09
C GLU A 773 -25.94 31.43 -26.90
N LEU A 774 -26.48 31.11 -25.73
CA LEU A 774 -27.87 31.24 -25.38
C LEU A 774 -28.10 32.47 -24.47
N ARG A 775 -29.07 33.30 -24.81
CA ARG A 775 -29.54 34.43 -24.01
C ARG A 775 -31.06 34.35 -23.89
N TRP A 776 -31.63 35.01 -22.88
CA TRP A 776 -33.06 35.05 -22.64
C TRP A 776 -33.47 36.40 -22.08
N THR A 777 -34.72 36.77 -22.34
CA THR A 777 -35.32 37.97 -21.76
C THR A 777 -36.09 37.66 -20.46
N PRO A 778 -36.31 38.64 -19.56
CA PRO A 778 -37.14 38.46 -18.37
C PRO A 778 -38.58 38.01 -18.71
N ALA A 779 -39.13 38.42 -19.83
CA ALA A 779 -40.47 38.01 -20.28
C ALA A 779 -40.53 36.50 -20.58
N ALA A 780 -39.51 35.95 -21.19
CA ALA A 780 -39.39 34.50 -21.44
C ALA A 780 -39.33 33.70 -20.14
N ILE A 781 -38.56 34.15 -19.14
CA ILE A 781 -38.47 33.53 -17.82
C ILE A 781 -39.82 33.58 -17.10
N GLN A 782 -40.55 34.69 -17.11
CA GLN A 782 -41.87 34.83 -16.51
C GLN A 782 -42.89 33.87 -17.14
N TYR A 783 -42.86 33.76 -18.46
CA TYR A 783 -43.73 32.84 -19.19
C TYR A 783 -43.45 31.37 -18.81
N LEU A 784 -42.20 30.96 -18.79
CA LEU A 784 -41.79 29.61 -18.40
C LEU A 784 -42.13 29.31 -16.95
N ALA A 785 -41.99 30.30 -16.06
CA ALA A 785 -42.37 30.18 -14.65
C ALA A 785 -43.88 29.99 -14.50
N LYS A 786 -44.68 30.69 -15.24
CA LYS A 786 -46.15 30.58 -15.24
C LYS A 786 -46.60 29.19 -15.71
N VAL A 787 -46.04 28.70 -16.80
CA VAL A 787 -46.39 27.41 -17.40
C VAL A 787 -45.84 26.24 -16.58
N GLY A 788 -44.68 26.43 -15.97
CA GLY A 788 -43.99 25.41 -15.15
C GLY A 788 -44.40 25.36 -13.70
N TYR A 789 -45.35 26.17 -13.25
CA TYR A 789 -45.84 26.18 -11.88
C TYR A 789 -47.10 25.32 -11.68
N ASP A 790 -47.09 24.47 -10.67
CA ASP A 790 -48.24 23.68 -10.24
C ASP A 790 -48.33 23.74 -8.71
N PRO A 791 -49.49 24.09 -8.14
CA PRO A 791 -49.66 24.17 -6.70
C PRO A 791 -49.38 22.87 -5.95
N GLU A 792 -49.64 21.72 -6.56
CA GLU A 792 -49.41 20.40 -5.96
C GLU A 792 -47.99 19.88 -6.17
N PHE A 793 -47.40 20.16 -7.33
CA PHE A 793 -46.08 19.60 -7.71
C PHE A 793 -44.95 20.63 -7.67
N GLY A 794 -45.26 21.88 -7.27
CA GLY A 794 -44.28 22.97 -7.14
C GLY A 794 -43.48 23.25 -8.40
N ALA A 795 -42.16 23.22 -8.32
CA ALA A 795 -41.26 23.46 -9.45
C ALA A 795 -40.98 22.21 -10.30
N ARG A 796 -41.51 21.03 -9.98
CA ARG A 796 -41.26 19.81 -10.75
C ARG A 796 -41.60 19.89 -12.22
N PRO A 797 -42.70 20.56 -12.64
CA PRO A 797 -43.05 20.71 -14.03
C PRO A 797 -42.15 21.69 -14.82
N VAL A 798 -41.32 22.51 -14.16
CA VAL A 798 -40.43 23.48 -14.80
C VAL A 798 -39.50 22.80 -15.80
N LYS A 799 -38.90 21.70 -15.42
CA LYS A 799 -37.99 20.94 -16.29
C LYS A 799 -38.70 20.48 -17.58
N ARG A 800 -39.95 20.02 -17.45
CA ARG A 800 -40.75 19.58 -18.56
C ARG A 800 -41.20 20.75 -19.42
N ALA A 801 -41.55 21.89 -18.82
CA ALA A 801 -41.89 23.12 -19.56
C ALA A 801 -40.70 23.61 -20.40
N ILE A 802 -39.49 23.61 -19.86
CA ILE A 802 -38.28 23.95 -20.59
C ILE A 802 -38.04 22.95 -21.74
N GLN A 803 -38.25 21.69 -21.51
CA GLN A 803 -38.10 20.64 -22.55
C GLN A 803 -39.10 20.89 -23.67
N ASP A 804 -40.37 21.11 -23.36
CA ASP A 804 -41.45 21.22 -24.35
C ASP A 804 -41.42 22.53 -25.11
N TYR A 805 -41.12 23.66 -24.46
CA TYR A 805 -41.20 25.00 -25.04
C TYR A 805 -39.86 25.57 -25.51
N VAL A 806 -38.74 25.07 -24.98
CA VAL A 806 -37.39 25.58 -25.33
C VAL A 806 -36.57 24.51 -26.08
N LEU A 807 -36.33 23.39 -25.49
CA LEU A 807 -35.39 22.39 -26.05
C LEU A 807 -35.89 21.76 -27.33
N ASN A 808 -37.19 21.44 -27.42
CA ASN A 808 -37.78 20.83 -28.63
C ASN A 808 -37.72 21.77 -29.82
N ASP A 809 -38.06 23.04 -29.65
CA ASP A 809 -38.04 24.03 -30.73
C ASP A 809 -36.61 24.43 -31.10
N LEU A 810 -35.74 24.59 -30.11
CA LEU A 810 -34.32 24.89 -30.33
C LEU A 810 -33.60 23.77 -31.08
N SER A 811 -33.86 22.51 -30.72
CA SER A 811 -33.30 21.35 -31.41
C SER A 811 -33.68 21.27 -32.87
N LYS A 812 -34.97 21.57 -33.21
CA LYS A 812 -35.42 21.63 -34.60
C LYS A 812 -34.70 22.72 -35.40
N LYS A 813 -34.53 23.90 -34.77
CA LYS A 813 -33.83 25.03 -35.42
C LYS A 813 -32.34 24.77 -35.62
N ILE A 814 -31.71 24.11 -34.70
CA ILE A 814 -30.28 23.71 -34.81
C ILE A 814 -30.11 22.66 -35.93
N LEU A 815 -30.96 21.63 -35.94
CA LEU A 815 -30.90 20.58 -36.96
C LEU A 815 -31.27 21.07 -38.37
N ALA A 816 -32.16 22.06 -38.46
CA ALA A 816 -32.54 22.72 -39.73
C ALA A 816 -31.53 23.77 -40.21
N GLU A 817 -30.45 24.02 -39.46
CA GLU A 817 -29.44 25.05 -39.71
C GLU A 817 -30.04 26.47 -39.83
N GLU A 818 -31.17 26.69 -39.17
CA GLU A 818 -31.84 28.00 -39.12
C GLU A 818 -31.18 28.99 -38.15
N VAL A 819 -30.27 28.51 -37.28
CA VAL A 819 -29.53 29.29 -36.27
C VAL A 819 -28.04 29.23 -36.53
N SER A 820 -27.38 30.38 -36.53
CA SER A 820 -25.94 30.49 -36.72
C SER A 820 -25.20 30.45 -35.39
N ARG A 821 -24.01 29.83 -35.39
CA ARG A 821 -23.07 29.83 -34.23
C ARG A 821 -22.38 31.20 -34.04
N GLU A 822 -22.37 32.04 -35.04
CA GLU A 822 -21.71 33.34 -35.01
C GLU A 822 -22.49 34.41 -34.24
N LYS A 823 -23.75 34.17 -33.98
CA LYS A 823 -24.65 35.12 -33.30
C LYS A 823 -25.33 34.44 -32.12
N PRO A 824 -25.57 35.16 -31.00
CA PRO A 824 -26.29 34.61 -29.86
C PRO A 824 -27.76 34.31 -30.22
N ILE A 825 -28.26 33.22 -29.64
CA ILE A 825 -29.66 32.85 -29.72
C ILE A 825 -30.37 33.51 -28.53
N THR A 826 -31.28 34.42 -28.78
CA THR A 826 -32.07 35.10 -27.73
C THR A 826 -33.48 34.54 -27.70
N ILE A 827 -33.92 34.06 -26.55
CA ILE A 827 -35.28 33.62 -26.32
C ILE A 827 -36.08 34.77 -25.72
N ASP A 828 -37.17 35.15 -26.40
CA ASP A 828 -38.09 36.20 -25.98
C ASP A 828 -39.53 35.64 -25.94
N HIS A 829 -40.44 36.34 -25.31
CA HIS A 829 -41.85 36.03 -25.29
C HIS A 829 -42.67 37.17 -25.88
N THR A 830 -43.58 36.81 -26.76
CA THR A 830 -44.61 37.73 -27.31
C THR A 830 -45.98 37.14 -27.06
N ASP A 831 -46.99 38.00 -26.82
CA ASP A 831 -48.36 37.55 -26.54
C ASP A 831 -49.03 36.88 -27.76
N ALA A 832 -48.51 37.11 -28.96
CA ALA A 832 -49.04 36.54 -30.20
C ALA A 832 -48.46 35.18 -30.54
N ASP A 833 -47.16 34.98 -30.34
CA ASP A 833 -46.42 33.82 -30.85
C ASP A 833 -45.83 32.91 -29.76
N GLY A 834 -46.04 33.25 -28.47
CA GLY A 834 -45.43 32.55 -27.37
C GLY A 834 -43.92 32.80 -27.27
N LEU A 835 -43.10 31.75 -27.07
CA LEU A 835 -41.65 31.88 -27.06
C LEU A 835 -41.12 32.06 -28.50
N VAL A 836 -40.28 33.05 -28.71
CA VAL A 836 -39.65 33.40 -29.99
C VAL A 836 -38.14 33.30 -29.83
N PHE A 837 -37.51 32.66 -30.81
CA PHE A 837 -36.05 32.48 -30.85
C PHE A 837 -35.45 33.44 -31.89
N LYS A 838 -34.65 34.38 -31.44
CA LYS A 838 -33.96 35.36 -32.28
C LYS A 838 -32.47 35.05 -32.35
N ASN A 839 -31.94 34.91 -33.53
CA ASN A 839 -30.51 34.72 -33.77
C ASN A 839 -29.91 36.00 -34.36
N GLN A 840 -29.77 37.03 -33.53
CA GLN A 840 -29.34 38.39 -33.96
C GLN A 840 -28.08 38.83 -33.21
#